data_4c431e6ed4b25653a6bdbfecf3989e37
#
_entry.id   4c431e6ed4b25653a6bdbfecf3989e37
#
_cell.length_a   1.000
_cell.length_b   1.000
_cell.length_c   1.000
_cell.angle_alpha   90.00
_cell.angle_beta   90.00
_cell.angle_gamma   90.00
#
_symmetry.space_group_name_H-M   'P 1'
#
loop_
_entity.id
_entity.type
_entity.pdbx_description
1 polymer ?
#
loop_
_entity_poly.entity_id
_entity_poly.type
_entity_poly.pdbx_seq_one_letter_code
_entity_poly.pdbx_strand_id
1 'polypeptide(L)'
;MIVNSTKIELTNEVRVIDIFAGIGGLSVSYQNAYKKNSIRMSVGRDDFLWNQCSEIEKEDEVFFNYWEEETIGITPEKNYQAEFDMSKNVRLAKAVLTQSIVRYFRKRNCPCHRDFIGRVEVWMKAQEDDVSTSYQKFTIQPRFNDQCDGWQLDIAEGRNSVVSMTPVKDIAELPQDGYDVICNHCVIPIKRIEQRHWTATNGLFYPIVNPGISGTVGIKCSHKRETDKFASKLAAAQTFLDSWICTDDFKREVGVIFPNGNQFISLPADKVMMVDEEAKELVYGDRTDGKSPRLEFRNHGPYKRPETPFTYFFITKDDDTSKFYRMRLFNILQYAKDYCYGNWSKPVDEKDKEFRKKEDARINAKTIDKPIAEYLLQRPIWEGGLSCTYTSDQTAIAEIRKHLQSSRFHTDQKYIAIIITDIHRDDQNKERHELYYLMKELLMQYGITSQVIYRNNIDSTSFNWFIPNIAAALVGKMGGMAWGVKSLVKGNDMIVGIGACKQRGIKKPYLGSAFCFDKEGSFRNFNSCRADDTETLQSDLKKSILNFCEDYGKPDRLIIHYYKKKLKREESEQIENMLRQCDIDCPIYVVNVVTASNEDLIAFDLYQFDKMPMSGTYIHLRGTEYLLYNNERYTPNGKADKLYPIKLTISNGSNNGINNLDYQVVREIITQVYQFCRLYWKSVKMQNVPITIAYPELVAKYVPHFSYEELPEFGRKNLWML
;
A
#
# COMPACT_ATOMS: atom_id res chain seq x y z
N MET A 1 19.17 5.52 17.10
CA MET A 1 18.69 5.10 15.77
C MET A 1 19.37 5.86 14.68
N ILE A 2 19.48 5.29 13.48
CA ILE A 2 19.99 5.97 12.28
C ILE A 2 18.95 5.90 11.16
N VAL A 3 19.01 6.82 10.22
CA VAL A 3 18.25 6.77 8.97
C VAL A 3 19.17 6.50 7.79
N ASN A 4 18.70 5.84 6.74
CA ASN A 4 19.46 5.57 5.51
C ASN A 4 19.64 6.85 4.66
N SER A 5 20.17 7.87 5.27
CA SER A 5 20.48 9.17 4.68
C SER A 5 21.82 9.68 5.20
N THR A 6 22.59 10.34 4.34
CA THR A 6 23.87 10.95 4.70
C THR A 6 23.85 12.44 4.42
N LYS A 7 24.54 13.23 5.26
CA LYS A 7 24.65 14.68 5.07
C LYS A 7 25.62 14.98 3.91
N ILE A 8 25.24 15.91 3.05
CA ILE A 8 26.10 16.45 2.01
C ILE A 8 26.10 17.98 2.03
N GLU A 9 27.18 18.58 1.55
CA GLU A 9 27.25 19.99 1.28
C GLU A 9 27.62 20.18 -0.20
N LEU A 10 27.05 21.22 -0.82
CA LEU A 10 27.28 21.51 -2.21
C LEU A 10 28.62 22.25 -2.35
N THR A 11 29.42 21.84 -3.33
CA THR A 11 30.61 22.61 -3.71
C THR A 11 30.17 23.81 -4.54
N ASN A 12 30.78 24.98 -4.32
CA ASN A 12 30.44 26.24 -5.00
C ASN A 12 30.84 26.29 -6.49
N GLU A 13 30.98 25.14 -7.16
CA GLU A 13 31.50 25.05 -8.52
C GLU A 13 30.47 25.25 -9.63
N VAL A 14 29.17 25.32 -9.30
CA VAL A 14 28.13 25.59 -10.30
C VAL A 14 27.88 27.08 -10.39
N ARG A 15 28.51 27.72 -11.36
CA ARG A 15 28.53 29.18 -11.48
C ARG A 15 27.65 29.71 -12.63
N VAL A 16 27.46 28.93 -13.69
CA VAL A 16 26.82 29.44 -14.91
C VAL A 16 25.75 28.49 -15.40
N ILE A 17 24.56 29.02 -15.64
CA ILE A 17 23.46 28.33 -16.27
C ILE A 17 23.16 28.97 -17.61
N ASP A 18 23.22 28.17 -18.67
CA ASP A 18 22.75 28.59 -19.98
C ASP A 18 21.24 28.30 -20.07
N ILE A 19 20.47 29.33 -20.39
CA ILE A 19 19.02 29.25 -20.58
C ILE A 19 18.73 29.39 -22.06
N PHE A 20 18.04 28.41 -22.65
CA PHE A 20 17.69 28.39 -24.06
C PHE A 20 16.18 28.56 -24.21
N ALA A 21 15.77 29.56 -25.00
CA ALA A 21 14.38 29.77 -25.39
C ALA A 21 14.20 29.32 -26.86
N GLY A 22 13.21 28.46 -27.09
CA GLY A 22 12.85 27.95 -28.42
C GLY A 22 11.37 27.65 -28.54
N ILE A 23 10.88 27.23 -29.72
CA ILE A 23 9.49 26.88 -29.94
C ILE A 23 9.11 25.73 -28.99
N GLY A 24 8.31 26.03 -27.97
CA GLY A 24 7.83 25.07 -26.96
C GLY A 24 8.59 25.06 -25.64
N GLY A 25 9.49 26.04 -25.35
CA GLY A 25 9.96 26.17 -23.98
C GLY A 25 11.40 26.61 -23.78
N LEU A 26 11.73 26.80 -22.52
CA LEU A 26 13.06 27.11 -22.00
C LEU A 26 13.77 25.84 -21.53
N SER A 27 14.94 25.55 -22.04
CA SER A 27 15.85 24.55 -21.49
C SER A 27 16.91 25.23 -20.63
N VAL A 28 17.17 24.67 -19.47
CA VAL A 28 18.25 25.14 -18.60
C VAL A 28 19.40 24.15 -18.69
N SER A 29 20.55 24.59 -19.15
CA SER A 29 21.81 23.84 -19.04
C SER A 29 22.70 24.46 -18.00
N TYR A 30 23.49 23.66 -17.30
CA TYR A 30 24.52 24.15 -16.39
C TYR A 30 25.86 23.63 -16.82
N GLN A 31 26.88 24.45 -16.57
CA GLN A 31 28.26 24.04 -16.73
C GLN A 31 28.84 23.69 -15.36
N ASN A 32 29.24 22.43 -15.17
CA ASN A 32 30.24 22.12 -14.16
C ASN A 32 31.62 22.19 -14.83
N ALA A 33 32.72 22.13 -14.07
CA ALA A 33 34.10 22.26 -14.54
C ALA A 33 34.47 21.36 -15.75
N TYR A 34 33.60 20.44 -16.17
CA TYR A 34 33.91 19.42 -17.15
C TYR A 34 32.97 19.30 -18.34
N LYS A 35 31.65 19.58 -18.25
CA LYS A 35 30.72 19.47 -19.40
C LYS A 35 29.38 20.19 -19.19
N LYS A 36 28.72 20.64 -20.28
CA LYS A 36 27.37 21.17 -20.29
C LYS A 36 26.36 20.06 -20.04
N ASN A 37 25.39 20.28 -19.16
CA ASN A 37 24.27 19.40 -18.91
C ASN A 37 22.96 20.18 -19.01
N SER A 38 21.96 19.62 -19.68
CA SER A 38 20.63 20.22 -19.75
C SER A 38 19.70 19.67 -18.67
N ILE A 39 18.95 20.55 -18.07
CA ILE A 39 17.94 20.22 -17.07
C ILE A 39 16.60 20.75 -17.54
N ARG A 40 15.60 19.90 -17.52
CA ARG A 40 14.24 20.32 -17.79
C ARG A 40 13.60 20.84 -16.51
N MET A 41 13.19 22.11 -16.53
CA MET A 41 12.36 22.72 -15.48
C MET A 41 11.24 23.53 -16.11
N SER A 42 10.06 23.49 -15.50
CA SER A 42 9.01 24.47 -15.76
C SER A 42 9.22 25.66 -14.81
N VAL A 43 9.34 26.83 -15.32
CA VAL A 43 9.51 28.08 -14.53
C VAL A 43 8.23 28.88 -14.66
N GLY A 44 7.53 29.10 -13.55
CA GLY A 44 6.41 30.04 -13.50
C GLY A 44 6.90 31.49 -13.48
N ARG A 45 6.03 32.45 -13.81
CA ARG A 45 6.35 33.90 -13.82
C ARG A 45 6.94 34.41 -12.49
N ASP A 46 6.62 33.76 -11.38
CA ASP A 46 7.08 34.12 -10.03
C ASP A 46 8.26 33.25 -9.57
N ASP A 47 8.81 32.41 -10.45
CA ASP A 47 9.95 31.58 -10.09
C ASP A 47 11.25 32.38 -10.10
N PHE A 48 12.17 32.02 -9.23
CA PHE A 48 13.44 32.69 -9.04
C PHE A 48 14.26 32.85 -10.34
N LEU A 49 14.27 31.84 -11.21
CA LEU A 49 14.95 31.90 -12.50
C LEU A 49 14.35 32.96 -13.43
N TRP A 50 13.05 33.11 -13.44
CA TRP A 50 12.37 34.14 -14.26
C TRP A 50 12.76 35.54 -13.81
N ASN A 51 12.86 35.77 -12.51
CA ASN A 51 13.23 37.05 -11.96
C ASN A 51 14.70 37.41 -12.16
N GLN A 52 15.58 36.41 -12.29
CA GLN A 52 17.00 36.63 -12.60
C GLN A 52 17.28 36.85 -14.09
N CYS A 53 16.42 36.39 -14.96
CA CYS A 53 16.55 36.57 -16.40
C CYS A 53 15.72 37.79 -16.86
N SER A 54 16.11 38.99 -16.42
CA SER A 54 15.42 40.25 -16.74
C SER A 54 15.40 40.59 -18.25
N GLU A 55 16.26 39.95 -19.03
CA GLU A 55 16.40 40.13 -20.48
C GLU A 55 15.50 39.24 -21.29
N ILE A 56 14.84 38.25 -20.67
CA ILE A 56 13.84 37.38 -21.34
C ILE A 56 12.54 38.18 -21.46
N GLU A 57 12.13 38.50 -22.69
CA GLU A 57 10.78 39.05 -22.92
C GLU A 57 9.73 38.08 -22.37
N LYS A 58 8.88 38.62 -21.48
CA LYS A 58 7.81 37.88 -20.80
C LYS A 58 6.64 37.62 -21.71
N GLU A 59 6.79 36.70 -22.66
CA GLU A 59 5.66 36.18 -23.44
C GLU A 59 4.91 35.06 -22.67
N ASP A 60 3.62 34.87 -23.02
CA ASP A 60 2.61 34.25 -22.16
C ASP A 60 2.81 32.76 -21.76
N GLU A 61 3.66 32.01 -22.42
CA GLU A 61 3.98 30.62 -22.02
C GLU A 61 5.43 30.26 -22.28
N VAL A 62 6.19 30.03 -21.24
CA VAL A 62 7.55 29.56 -21.32
C VAL A 62 7.61 28.08 -20.95
N PHE A 63 7.88 27.24 -21.91
CA PHE A 63 7.99 25.79 -21.73
C PHE A 63 9.45 25.35 -21.82
N PHE A 64 9.85 24.36 -21.04
CA PHE A 64 11.18 23.80 -21.04
C PHE A 64 11.22 22.52 -21.84
N ASN A 65 12.12 22.41 -22.82
CA ASN A 65 12.38 21.18 -23.52
C ASN A 65 13.60 20.46 -22.94
N TYR A 66 13.47 19.13 -22.88
CA TYR A 66 14.51 18.22 -22.51
C TYR A 66 15.35 17.89 -23.74
N TRP A 67 16.68 18.03 -23.64
CA TRP A 67 17.63 17.52 -24.62
C TRP A 67 18.22 16.21 -24.08
N GLU A 68 17.86 15.10 -24.65
CA GLU A 68 18.75 13.94 -24.71
C GLU A 68 19.85 14.30 -25.71
N GLU A 69 21.08 13.83 -25.50
CA GLU A 69 22.28 14.21 -26.25
C GLU A 69 22.19 13.96 -27.80
N GLU A 70 21.07 13.47 -28.30
CA GLU A 70 20.88 13.08 -29.70
C GLU A 70 19.61 13.62 -30.37
N THR A 71 18.89 14.57 -29.81
CA THR A 71 17.76 15.17 -30.55
C THR A 71 18.28 16.20 -31.51
N ILE A 72 18.58 15.73 -32.69
CA ILE A 72 19.02 16.52 -33.84
C ILE A 72 17.97 17.55 -34.22
N GLY A 73 18.33 18.82 -34.28
CA GLY A 73 17.78 19.76 -35.22
C GLY A 73 16.93 20.92 -34.74
N ILE A 74 16.90 21.26 -33.45
CA ILE A 74 16.32 22.53 -33.02
C ILE A 74 17.43 23.38 -32.37
N THR A 75 17.95 24.35 -33.10
CA THR A 75 18.81 25.40 -32.56
C THR A 75 17.96 26.34 -31.71
N PRO A 76 18.31 26.60 -30.45
CA PRO A 76 17.58 27.58 -29.66
C PRO A 76 17.71 28.98 -30.27
N GLU A 77 16.57 29.67 -30.37
CA GLU A 77 16.53 31.02 -30.98
C GLU A 77 17.22 32.07 -30.12
N LYS A 78 17.23 31.89 -28.81
CA LYS A 78 17.93 32.77 -27.86
C LYS A 78 18.67 31.95 -26.79
N ASN A 79 19.85 32.40 -26.40
CA ASN A 79 20.68 31.80 -25.35
C ASN A 79 21.01 32.88 -24.31
N TYR A 80 20.69 32.57 -23.04
CA TYR A 80 20.95 33.45 -21.91
C TYR A 80 21.88 32.76 -20.92
N GLN A 81 22.78 33.52 -20.30
CA GLN A 81 23.63 33.03 -19.23
C GLN A 81 23.26 33.75 -17.93
N ALA A 82 23.04 33.00 -16.87
CA ALA A 82 22.80 33.54 -15.54
C ALA A 82 23.69 32.86 -14.51
N GLU A 83 24.27 33.65 -13.63
CA GLU A 83 24.93 33.14 -12.44
C GLU A 83 23.88 32.69 -11.43
N PHE A 84 24.14 31.57 -10.80
CA PHE A 84 23.17 30.94 -9.98
C PHE A 84 23.73 30.42 -8.65
N ASP A 85 23.14 30.87 -7.55
CA ASP A 85 23.45 30.40 -6.21
C ASP A 85 22.57 29.19 -5.86
N MET A 86 23.17 28.00 -5.93
CA MET A 86 22.50 26.72 -5.62
C MET A 86 21.99 26.66 -4.18
N SER A 87 22.60 27.40 -3.25
CA SER A 87 22.17 27.44 -1.84
C SER A 87 20.82 28.13 -1.67
N LYS A 88 20.49 29.06 -2.55
CA LYS A 88 19.24 29.84 -2.49
C LYS A 88 18.08 29.27 -3.28
N ASN A 89 18.33 28.28 -4.15
CA ASN A 89 17.26 27.65 -4.94
C ASN A 89 17.28 26.12 -4.84
N VAL A 90 16.60 25.62 -3.81
CA VAL A 90 16.50 24.19 -3.50
C VAL A 90 15.96 23.36 -4.68
N ARG A 91 15.02 23.90 -5.46
CA ARG A 91 14.43 23.17 -6.59
C ARG A 91 15.44 22.94 -7.71
N LEU A 92 16.19 23.97 -8.08
CA LEU A 92 17.22 23.85 -9.10
C LEU A 92 18.38 22.96 -8.61
N ALA A 93 18.89 23.20 -7.39
CA ALA A 93 19.94 22.40 -6.78
C ALA A 93 19.57 20.91 -6.77
N LYS A 94 18.33 20.58 -6.40
CA LYS A 94 17.84 19.20 -6.47
C LYS A 94 17.84 18.64 -7.90
N ALA A 95 17.45 19.43 -8.89
CA ALA A 95 17.44 19.00 -10.29
C ALA A 95 18.86 18.76 -10.81
N VAL A 96 19.79 19.67 -10.51
CA VAL A 96 21.21 19.55 -10.85
C VAL A 96 21.83 18.30 -10.22
N LEU A 97 21.68 18.12 -8.91
CA LEU A 97 22.18 16.96 -8.19
C LEU A 97 21.64 15.65 -8.79
N THR A 98 20.32 15.59 -9.03
CA THR A 98 19.68 14.40 -9.61
C THR A 98 20.30 14.06 -10.98
N GLN A 99 20.48 15.07 -11.85
CA GLN A 99 21.06 14.87 -13.18
C GLN A 99 22.54 14.49 -13.10
N SER A 100 23.30 15.10 -12.22
CA SER A 100 24.73 14.76 -12.01
C SER A 100 24.89 13.32 -11.53
N ILE A 101 24.02 12.84 -10.63
CA ILE A 101 24.00 11.44 -10.16
C ILE A 101 23.69 10.49 -11.32
N VAL A 102 22.64 10.76 -12.12
CA VAL A 102 22.33 9.95 -13.30
C VAL A 102 23.50 9.84 -14.24
N ARG A 103 24.14 10.98 -14.52
CA ARG A 103 25.32 11.03 -15.41
C ARG A 103 26.51 10.26 -14.84
N TYR A 104 26.80 10.39 -13.56
CA TYR A 104 27.89 9.68 -12.90
C TYR A 104 27.77 8.16 -13.11
N PHE A 105 26.56 7.59 -12.92
CA PHE A 105 26.35 6.16 -13.06
C PHE A 105 26.30 5.69 -14.52
N ARG A 106 25.66 6.45 -15.42
CA ARG A 106 25.64 6.12 -16.87
C ARG A 106 27.04 6.07 -17.46
N LYS A 107 27.90 7.01 -17.08
CA LYS A 107 29.33 7.04 -17.52
C LYS A 107 30.11 5.79 -17.09
N ARG A 108 29.62 5.11 -16.03
CA ARG A 108 30.20 3.86 -15.50
C ARG A 108 29.43 2.61 -15.94
N ASN A 109 28.65 2.74 -17.01
CA ASN A 109 27.84 1.66 -17.60
C ASN A 109 26.84 1.02 -16.63
N CYS A 110 26.39 1.75 -15.59
CA CYS A 110 25.34 1.30 -14.69
C CYS A 110 23.98 1.73 -15.25
N PRO A 111 23.05 0.80 -15.54
CA PRO A 111 21.70 1.16 -15.93
C PRO A 111 21.05 2.01 -14.85
N CYS A 112 20.48 3.13 -15.24
CA CYS A 112 19.77 4.00 -14.29
C CYS A 112 18.67 4.81 -14.96
N HIS A 113 17.67 5.16 -14.17
CA HIS A 113 16.62 6.06 -14.60
C HIS A 113 16.17 6.96 -13.46
N ARG A 114 15.52 8.06 -13.82
CA ARG A 114 14.88 8.98 -12.88
C ARG A 114 13.38 8.71 -12.86
N ASP A 115 12.82 8.52 -11.69
CA ASP A 115 11.37 8.44 -11.53
C ASP A 115 10.69 9.83 -11.53
N PHE A 116 9.36 9.84 -11.55
CA PHE A 116 8.56 11.09 -11.60
C PHE A 116 8.67 11.96 -10.34
N ILE A 117 9.11 11.40 -9.21
CA ILE A 117 9.34 12.15 -7.96
C ILE A 117 10.78 12.61 -7.78
N GLY A 118 11.64 12.33 -8.76
CA GLY A 118 13.03 12.76 -8.82
C GLY A 118 13.99 11.89 -8.01
N ARG A 119 13.66 10.60 -7.77
CA ARG A 119 14.60 9.59 -7.29
C ARG A 119 15.38 9.01 -8.47
N VAL A 120 16.64 8.71 -8.24
CA VAL A 120 17.51 8.02 -9.20
C VAL A 120 17.59 6.56 -8.79
N GLU A 121 17.04 5.66 -9.59
CA GLU A 121 17.22 4.23 -9.44
C GLU A 121 18.45 3.79 -10.24
N VAL A 122 19.40 3.15 -9.57
CA VAL A 122 20.66 2.67 -10.14
C VAL A 122 20.70 1.15 -10.02
N TRP A 123 21.15 0.48 -11.08
CA TRP A 123 21.20 -0.96 -11.19
C TRP A 123 22.65 -1.45 -11.19
N MET A 124 23.04 -2.11 -10.11
CA MET A 124 24.37 -2.67 -9.92
C MET A 124 24.38 -4.14 -10.33
N LYS A 125 25.23 -4.51 -11.28
CA LYS A 125 25.37 -5.90 -11.71
C LYS A 125 25.82 -6.77 -10.55
N ALA A 126 25.03 -7.80 -10.21
CA ALA A 126 25.29 -8.71 -9.11
C ALA A 126 25.81 -10.06 -9.59
N GLN A 127 25.15 -10.69 -10.55
CA GLN A 127 25.54 -11.97 -11.14
C GLN A 127 25.14 -12.00 -12.62
N GLU A 128 25.86 -12.76 -13.40
CA GLU A 128 25.59 -13.01 -14.82
C GLU A 128 25.83 -14.47 -15.13
N ASP A 129 24.91 -15.03 -15.88
CA ASP A 129 25.03 -16.36 -16.47
C ASP A 129 24.75 -16.28 -17.99
N ASP A 130 24.73 -17.42 -18.69
CA ASP A 130 24.54 -17.46 -20.15
C ASP A 130 23.13 -17.00 -20.60
N VAL A 131 22.17 -16.89 -19.68
CA VAL A 131 20.75 -16.64 -19.99
C VAL A 131 20.29 -15.31 -19.43
N SER A 132 20.86 -14.88 -18.30
CA SER A 132 20.38 -13.71 -17.57
C SER A 132 21.48 -12.94 -16.82
N THR A 133 21.21 -11.66 -16.60
CA THR A 133 21.98 -10.82 -15.68
C THR A 133 21.08 -10.39 -14.53
N SER A 134 21.50 -10.66 -13.29
CA SER A 134 20.82 -10.14 -12.10
C SER A 134 21.44 -8.83 -11.63
N TYR A 135 20.56 -7.90 -11.24
CA TYR A 135 20.94 -6.59 -10.74
C TYR A 135 20.41 -6.35 -9.34
N GLN A 136 21.28 -5.85 -8.46
CA GLN A 136 20.88 -5.23 -7.20
C GLN A 136 20.59 -3.76 -7.48
N LYS A 137 19.41 -3.28 -7.03
CA LYS A 137 18.99 -1.92 -7.28
C LYS A 137 19.15 -1.04 -6.06
N PHE A 138 19.56 0.19 -6.31
CA PHE A 138 19.65 1.23 -5.28
C PHE A 138 18.90 2.47 -5.74
N THR A 139 18.24 3.12 -4.79
CA THR A 139 17.57 4.39 -5.01
C THR A 139 18.33 5.49 -4.29
N ILE A 140 18.66 6.55 -4.98
CA ILE A 140 19.33 7.72 -4.45
C ILE A 140 18.40 8.91 -4.60
N GLN A 141 18.17 9.66 -3.51
CA GLN A 141 17.33 10.84 -3.58
C GLN A 141 17.95 12.04 -2.85
N PRO A 142 18.37 13.09 -3.58
CA PRO A 142 18.75 14.36 -2.97
C PRO A 142 17.55 15.02 -2.29
N ARG A 143 17.73 15.45 -1.05
CA ARG A 143 16.70 16.17 -0.27
C ARG A 143 17.33 17.34 0.46
N PHE A 144 16.61 18.44 0.52
CA PHE A 144 16.92 19.56 1.40
C PHE A 144 16.08 19.41 2.68
N ASN A 145 16.72 19.63 3.82
CA ASN A 145 16.06 19.59 5.12
C ASN A 145 16.08 20.98 5.74
N ASP A 146 14.94 21.68 5.67
CA ASP A 146 14.80 23.05 6.17
C ASP A 146 15.10 23.19 7.67
N GLN A 147 14.88 22.14 8.46
CA GLN A 147 15.15 22.17 9.91
C GLN A 147 16.64 22.13 10.25
N CYS A 148 17.46 21.57 9.35
CA CYS A 148 18.90 21.46 9.52
C CYS A 148 19.67 22.38 8.54
N ASP A 149 18.95 23.17 7.77
CA ASP A 149 19.46 24.03 6.68
C ASP A 149 20.55 23.32 5.86
N GLY A 150 20.24 22.12 5.40
CA GLY A 150 21.25 21.28 4.79
C GLY A 150 20.73 20.24 3.82
N TRP A 151 21.62 19.82 2.92
CA TRP A 151 21.35 18.77 1.96
C TRP A 151 21.64 17.38 2.51
N GLN A 152 20.87 16.42 2.05
CA GLN A 152 20.98 15.00 2.40
C GLN A 152 20.81 14.13 1.15
N LEU A 153 21.47 12.98 1.13
CA LEU A 153 21.24 11.90 0.17
C LEU A 153 20.59 10.72 0.89
N ASP A 154 19.33 10.43 0.57
CA ASP A 154 18.68 9.19 0.98
C ASP A 154 19.17 8.07 0.07
N ILE A 155 19.57 6.94 0.64
CA ILE A 155 20.09 5.76 -0.08
C ILE A 155 19.32 4.55 0.39
N ALA A 156 18.61 3.88 -0.51
CA ALA A 156 17.85 2.71 -0.18
C ALA A 156 18.11 1.55 -1.16
N GLU A 157 18.16 0.33 -0.64
CA GLU A 157 18.21 -0.87 -1.47
C GLU A 157 16.81 -1.20 -1.99
N GLY A 158 16.66 -1.26 -3.32
CA GLY A 158 15.45 -1.70 -4.00
C GLY A 158 15.33 -3.22 -4.12
N ARG A 159 14.32 -3.68 -4.85
CA ARG A 159 14.19 -5.10 -5.20
C ARG A 159 15.15 -5.45 -6.32
N ASN A 160 15.80 -6.60 -6.22
CA ASN A 160 16.62 -7.14 -7.30
C ASN A 160 15.77 -7.38 -8.55
N SER A 161 16.39 -7.19 -9.72
CA SER A 161 15.76 -7.46 -11.01
C SER A 161 16.65 -8.37 -11.84
N VAL A 162 16.01 -9.18 -12.67
CA VAL A 162 16.70 -10.06 -13.62
C VAL A 162 16.40 -9.58 -15.01
N VAL A 163 17.42 -9.52 -15.86
CA VAL A 163 17.35 -9.09 -17.25
C VAL A 163 17.77 -10.26 -18.14
N SER A 164 16.99 -10.55 -19.16
CA SER A 164 17.35 -11.58 -20.12
C SER A 164 18.57 -11.14 -20.95
N MET A 165 19.47 -12.06 -21.25
CA MET A 165 20.56 -11.85 -22.21
C MET A 165 20.09 -11.96 -23.68
N THR A 166 18.89 -12.48 -23.91
CA THR A 166 18.26 -12.56 -25.24
C THR A 166 17.48 -11.27 -25.49
N PRO A 167 17.75 -10.53 -26.55
CA PRO A 167 17.02 -9.30 -26.87
C PRO A 167 15.59 -9.58 -27.31
N VAL A 168 14.71 -8.61 -27.12
CA VAL A 168 13.26 -8.70 -27.44
C VAL A 168 12.99 -9.23 -28.86
N LYS A 169 13.79 -8.80 -29.85
CA LYS A 169 13.64 -9.22 -31.25
C LYS A 169 13.81 -10.73 -31.48
N ASP A 170 14.53 -11.41 -30.58
CA ASP A 170 14.88 -12.83 -30.70
C ASP A 170 14.01 -13.72 -29.80
N ILE A 171 13.06 -13.14 -29.08
CA ILE A 171 12.11 -13.86 -28.22
C ILE A 171 10.73 -13.87 -28.89
N ALA A 172 10.23 -15.05 -29.27
CA ALA A 172 8.88 -15.19 -29.78
C ALA A 172 7.81 -14.96 -28.71
N GLU A 173 6.64 -14.46 -29.15
CA GLU A 173 5.42 -14.35 -28.31
C GLU A 173 5.50 -13.42 -27.08
N LEU A 174 6.43 -12.45 -27.06
CA LEU A 174 6.40 -11.44 -26.02
C LEU A 174 5.18 -10.51 -26.19
N PRO A 175 4.50 -10.14 -25.08
CA PRO A 175 3.40 -9.18 -25.15
C PRO A 175 3.89 -7.80 -25.61
N GLN A 176 3.03 -7.02 -26.24
CA GLN A 176 3.37 -5.69 -26.75
C GLN A 176 3.54 -4.64 -25.62
N ASP A 177 3.04 -4.94 -24.43
CA ASP A 177 3.17 -4.07 -23.24
C ASP A 177 3.30 -4.90 -21.95
N GLY A 178 3.42 -4.20 -20.81
CA GLY A 178 3.40 -4.82 -19.49
C GLY A 178 4.78 -5.20 -18.93
N TYR A 179 5.87 -4.85 -19.62
CA TYR A 179 7.25 -5.02 -19.13
C TYR A 179 8.14 -3.85 -19.55
N ASP A 180 9.25 -3.73 -18.87
CA ASP A 180 10.29 -2.74 -19.16
C ASP A 180 11.50 -3.45 -19.81
N VAL A 181 12.35 -2.67 -20.48
CA VAL A 181 13.57 -3.15 -21.13
C VAL A 181 14.76 -2.30 -20.73
N ILE A 182 15.95 -2.87 -20.84
CA ILE A 182 17.22 -2.13 -20.76
C ILE A 182 17.78 -1.95 -22.17
N CYS A 183 18.15 -0.71 -22.49
CA CYS A 183 18.90 -0.36 -23.69
C CYS A 183 19.84 0.80 -23.38
N ASN A 184 21.13 0.69 -23.77
CA ASN A 184 22.14 1.74 -23.58
C ASN A 184 22.13 2.34 -22.15
N HIS A 185 22.07 1.46 -21.13
CA HIS A 185 22.00 1.83 -19.70
C HIS A 185 20.76 2.62 -19.28
N CYS A 186 19.73 2.65 -20.12
CA CYS A 186 18.41 3.22 -19.81
C CYS A 186 17.39 2.14 -19.57
N VAL A 187 16.52 2.32 -18.57
CA VAL A 187 15.36 1.49 -18.31
C VAL A 187 14.15 2.18 -18.90
N ILE A 188 13.47 1.53 -19.84
CA ILE A 188 12.37 2.11 -20.65
C ILE A 188 11.21 1.13 -20.70
N PRO A 189 9.95 1.56 -20.47
CA PRO A 189 8.77 0.74 -20.74
C PRO A 189 8.70 0.37 -22.25
N ILE A 190 8.50 -0.90 -22.57
CA ILE A 190 8.46 -1.38 -23.98
C ILE A 190 7.49 -0.58 -24.84
N LYS A 191 6.31 -0.21 -24.31
CA LYS A 191 5.31 0.59 -25.01
C LYS A 191 5.74 2.01 -25.40
N ARG A 192 6.86 2.53 -24.86
CA ARG A 192 7.43 3.85 -25.21
C ARG A 192 8.48 3.78 -26.28
N ILE A 193 8.80 2.56 -26.76
CA ILE A 193 9.80 2.37 -27.79
C ILE A 193 9.14 2.58 -29.15
N GLU A 194 9.57 3.61 -29.87
CA GLU A 194 9.12 3.95 -31.22
C GLU A 194 9.99 3.26 -32.28
N GLN A 195 9.52 3.18 -33.52
CA GLN A 195 10.24 2.57 -34.65
C GLN A 195 11.64 3.16 -34.82
N ARG A 196 11.82 4.45 -34.64
CA ARG A 196 13.13 5.12 -34.72
C ARG A 196 14.14 4.56 -33.70
N HIS A 197 13.67 4.18 -32.50
CA HIS A 197 14.52 3.59 -31.48
C HIS A 197 14.95 2.17 -31.88
N TRP A 198 14.05 1.38 -32.46
CA TRP A 198 14.38 0.05 -33.00
C TRP A 198 15.46 0.12 -34.05
N THR A 199 15.42 1.11 -34.93
CA THR A 199 16.42 1.32 -36.00
C THR A 199 17.74 1.75 -35.42
N ALA A 200 17.76 2.74 -34.51
CA ALA A 200 18.97 3.28 -33.92
C ALA A 200 19.76 2.28 -33.04
N THR A 201 19.05 1.35 -32.40
CA THR A 201 19.65 0.35 -31.50
C THR A 201 19.82 -1.02 -32.13
N ASN A 202 19.48 -1.18 -33.40
CA ASN A 202 19.41 -2.48 -34.11
C ASN A 202 18.58 -3.53 -33.34
N GLY A 203 17.54 -3.08 -32.61
CA GLY A 203 16.64 -3.91 -31.83
C GLY A 203 17.24 -4.54 -30.57
N LEU A 204 18.36 -4.03 -30.07
CA LEU A 204 19.04 -4.53 -28.87
C LEU A 204 18.37 -3.99 -27.58
N PHE A 205 17.16 -4.46 -27.32
CA PHE A 205 16.39 -4.20 -26.10
C PHE A 205 16.32 -5.49 -25.30
N TYR A 206 16.78 -5.47 -24.05
CA TYR A 206 16.84 -6.63 -23.18
C TYR A 206 15.69 -6.59 -22.17
N PRO A 207 14.75 -7.57 -22.18
CA PRO A 207 13.58 -7.50 -21.32
C PRO A 207 13.93 -7.73 -19.85
N ILE A 208 13.33 -6.90 -18.98
CA ILE A 208 13.37 -7.06 -17.53
C ILE A 208 12.31 -8.08 -17.16
N VAL A 209 12.74 -9.21 -16.63
CA VAL A 209 11.86 -10.35 -16.35
C VAL A 209 10.91 -10.03 -15.20
N ASN A 210 9.63 -10.17 -15.45
CA ASN A 210 8.58 -10.06 -14.47
C ASN A 210 7.65 -11.28 -14.55
N PRO A 211 6.73 -11.49 -13.59
CA PRO A 211 5.83 -12.65 -13.61
C PRO A 211 5.00 -12.82 -14.89
N GLY A 212 4.70 -11.70 -15.59
CA GLY A 212 3.91 -11.72 -16.84
C GLY A 212 4.66 -12.26 -18.05
N ILE A 213 5.99 -12.20 -18.06
CA ILE A 213 6.83 -12.65 -19.19
C ILE A 213 7.79 -13.78 -18.83
N SER A 214 7.88 -14.15 -17.53
CA SER A 214 8.83 -15.15 -17.03
C SER A 214 8.69 -16.50 -17.72
N GLY A 215 7.47 -16.94 -18.04
CA GLY A 215 7.19 -18.17 -18.77
C GLY A 215 7.69 -18.12 -20.22
N THR A 216 7.43 -17.02 -20.92
CA THR A 216 7.83 -16.81 -22.32
C THR A 216 9.35 -16.68 -22.46
N VAL A 217 9.99 -15.98 -21.51
CA VAL A 217 11.46 -15.81 -21.50
C VAL A 217 12.19 -17.05 -20.97
N GLY A 218 11.49 -17.96 -20.29
CA GLY A 218 12.08 -19.16 -19.68
C GLY A 218 12.90 -18.90 -18.42
N ILE A 219 12.82 -17.69 -17.83
CA ILE A 219 13.58 -17.29 -16.65
C ILE A 219 12.65 -17.16 -15.46
N LYS A 220 12.94 -17.88 -14.36
CA LYS A 220 12.12 -17.84 -13.14
C LYS A 220 12.34 -16.57 -12.34
N CYS A 221 11.27 -15.86 -12.01
CA CYS A 221 11.28 -14.80 -11.02
C CYS A 221 11.26 -15.41 -9.61
N SER A 222 12.41 -15.83 -9.08
CA SER A 222 12.49 -16.30 -7.70
C SER A 222 12.85 -15.16 -6.76
N HIS A 223 11.92 -14.76 -5.91
CA HIS A 223 12.24 -13.87 -4.81
C HIS A 223 12.60 -14.72 -3.59
N LYS A 224 13.87 -14.77 -3.22
CA LYS A 224 14.28 -15.32 -1.92
C LYS A 224 13.62 -14.51 -0.81
N ARG A 225 12.93 -15.19 0.11
CA ARG A 225 12.43 -14.54 1.33
C ARG A 225 13.64 -14.19 2.20
N GLU A 226 13.93 -12.92 2.32
CA GLU A 226 14.99 -12.43 3.21
C GLU A 226 14.56 -12.65 4.68
N THR A 227 15.41 -13.34 5.44
CA THR A 227 15.19 -13.60 6.85
C THR A 227 15.49 -12.39 7.73
N ASP A 228 16.45 -11.53 7.31
CA ASP A 228 16.91 -10.36 8.07
C ASP A 228 16.81 -9.04 7.27
N LYS A 229 15.58 -8.74 6.87
CA LYS A 229 15.26 -7.68 5.91
C LYS A 229 15.84 -6.29 6.25
N PHE A 230 15.78 -5.85 7.52
CA PHE A 230 16.30 -4.55 7.91
C PHE A 230 17.83 -4.55 8.02
N ALA A 231 18.41 -5.57 8.64
CA ALA A 231 19.86 -5.69 8.77
C ALA A 231 20.54 -5.84 7.40
N SER A 232 19.99 -6.69 6.51
CA SER A 232 20.50 -6.85 5.14
C SER A 232 20.44 -5.56 4.35
N LYS A 233 19.33 -4.80 4.45
CA LYS A 233 19.17 -3.53 3.76
C LYS A 233 20.14 -2.46 4.26
N LEU A 234 20.33 -2.36 5.57
CA LEU A 234 21.29 -1.43 6.13
C LEU A 234 22.70 -1.75 5.65
N ALA A 235 23.08 -3.04 5.69
CA ALA A 235 24.41 -3.48 5.23
C ALA A 235 24.62 -3.20 3.72
N ALA A 236 23.61 -3.50 2.89
CA ALA A 236 23.67 -3.23 1.46
C ALA A 236 23.78 -1.72 1.15
N ALA A 237 22.96 -0.90 1.83
CA ALA A 237 22.99 0.54 1.67
C ALA A 237 24.34 1.14 2.14
N GLN A 238 24.91 0.62 3.24
CA GLN A 238 26.23 1.05 3.73
C GLN A 238 27.33 0.68 2.74
N THR A 239 27.32 -0.57 2.24
CA THR A 239 28.32 -1.01 1.23
C THR A 239 28.24 -0.15 -0.04
N PHE A 240 27.01 0.19 -0.46
CA PHE A 240 26.83 1.07 -1.63
C PHE A 240 27.31 2.50 -1.37
N LEU A 241 27.02 3.04 -0.18
CA LEU A 241 27.53 4.35 0.25
C LEU A 241 29.06 4.40 0.22
N ASP A 242 29.72 3.38 0.78
CA ASP A 242 31.17 3.30 0.87
C ASP A 242 31.85 3.14 -0.50
N SER A 243 31.27 2.25 -1.34
CA SER A 243 31.94 1.85 -2.58
C SER A 243 31.66 2.77 -3.77
N TRP A 244 30.54 3.49 -3.77
CA TRP A 244 30.08 4.25 -4.93
C TRP A 244 29.79 5.72 -4.67
N ILE A 245 29.36 6.07 -3.47
CA ILE A 245 28.87 7.42 -3.15
C ILE A 245 29.96 8.25 -2.44
N CYS A 246 30.58 7.73 -1.39
CA CYS A 246 31.62 8.46 -0.64
C CYS A 246 33.00 8.40 -1.30
N THR A 247 33.04 8.22 -2.62
CA THR A 247 34.28 8.19 -3.40
C THR A 247 34.68 9.59 -3.87
N ASP A 248 36.00 9.81 -4.11
CA ASP A 248 36.48 11.10 -4.59
C ASP A 248 35.96 11.42 -6.01
N ASP A 249 35.77 10.41 -6.83
CA ASP A 249 35.17 10.59 -8.15
C ASP A 249 33.73 11.06 -8.06
N PHE A 250 32.91 10.48 -7.17
CA PHE A 250 31.54 10.92 -6.96
C PHE A 250 31.48 12.36 -6.44
N LYS A 251 32.30 12.67 -5.43
CA LYS A 251 32.40 14.02 -4.87
C LYS A 251 32.69 15.03 -5.97
N ARG A 252 33.73 14.76 -6.78
CA ARG A 252 34.17 15.64 -7.87
C ARG A 252 33.10 15.76 -8.98
N GLU A 253 32.56 14.64 -9.46
CA GLU A 253 31.65 14.64 -10.62
C GLU A 253 30.24 15.11 -10.29
N VAL A 254 29.77 14.88 -9.07
CA VAL A 254 28.42 15.33 -8.62
C VAL A 254 28.51 16.74 -7.99
N GLY A 255 29.65 17.15 -7.50
CA GLY A 255 29.84 18.46 -6.87
C GLY A 255 29.33 18.48 -5.42
N VAL A 256 29.71 17.49 -4.63
CA VAL A 256 29.29 17.36 -3.22
C VAL A 256 30.47 16.99 -2.32
N ILE A 257 30.40 17.36 -1.05
CA ILE A 257 31.26 16.86 0.01
C ILE A 257 30.42 16.18 1.10
N PHE A 258 31.05 15.28 1.85
CA PHE A 258 30.42 14.53 2.93
C PHE A 258 31.03 14.94 4.26
N PRO A 259 30.41 15.88 5.00
CA PRO A 259 30.99 16.41 6.24
C PRO A 259 31.13 15.34 7.34
N ASN A 260 30.27 14.34 7.31
CA ASN A 260 30.27 13.21 8.27
C ASN A 260 30.97 11.95 7.69
N GLY A 261 31.68 12.07 6.56
CA GLY A 261 32.26 10.91 5.87
C GLY A 261 31.20 9.94 5.35
N ASN A 262 31.44 8.65 5.52
CA ASN A 262 30.55 7.57 5.07
C ASN A 262 29.51 7.14 6.10
N GLN A 263 29.11 8.01 7.02
CA GLN A 263 28.16 7.68 8.06
C GLN A 263 26.74 8.09 7.68
N PHE A 264 25.79 7.23 7.99
CA PHE A 264 24.38 7.59 7.98
C PHE A 264 24.04 8.49 9.16
N ILE A 265 23.00 9.32 8.99
CA ILE A 265 22.58 10.32 9.97
C ILE A 265 22.04 9.63 11.22
N SER A 266 22.63 9.93 12.36
CA SER A 266 22.09 9.57 13.68
C SER A 266 20.94 10.50 14.03
N LEU A 267 19.83 9.91 14.47
CA LEU A 267 18.66 10.67 14.91
C LEU A 267 18.86 11.14 16.36
N PRO A 268 18.66 12.43 16.64
CA PRO A 268 18.58 12.94 17.99
C PRO A 268 17.44 12.27 18.79
N ALA A 269 17.60 12.18 20.11
CA ALA A 269 16.66 11.49 20.98
C ALA A 269 15.26 12.14 20.99
N ASP A 270 15.19 13.44 20.85
CA ASP A 270 13.96 14.22 20.79
C ASP A 270 13.12 14.00 19.53
N LYS A 271 13.74 13.42 18.48
CA LYS A 271 13.05 13.06 17.24
C LYS A 271 12.54 11.61 17.23
N VAL A 272 12.91 10.80 18.19
CA VAL A 272 12.52 9.39 18.30
C VAL A 272 11.59 9.22 19.51
N MET A 273 10.35 8.98 19.23
CA MET A 273 9.28 8.91 20.23
C MET A 273 8.58 7.57 20.17
N MET A 274 7.74 7.28 21.13
CA MET A 274 6.95 6.05 21.20
C MET A 274 5.51 6.38 21.59
N VAL A 275 4.56 5.67 21.01
CA VAL A 275 3.17 5.72 21.48
C VAL A 275 3.07 5.15 22.90
N ASP A 276 2.04 5.55 23.64
CA ASP A 276 1.82 5.08 25.00
C ASP A 276 1.65 3.55 25.04
N GLU A 277 2.11 2.92 26.12
CA GLU A 277 2.01 1.46 26.27
C GLU A 277 0.54 0.97 26.21
N GLU A 278 -0.39 1.74 26.76
CA GLU A 278 -1.82 1.44 26.69
C GLU A 278 -2.35 1.43 25.25
N ALA A 279 -1.80 2.26 24.35
CA ALA A 279 -2.16 2.28 22.95
C ALA A 279 -1.77 0.99 22.20
N LYS A 280 -0.82 0.24 22.75
CA LYS A 280 -0.39 -1.06 22.22
C LYS A 280 -1.29 -2.21 22.67
N GLU A 281 -2.26 -1.97 23.53
CA GLU A 281 -3.20 -2.96 24.00
C GLU A 281 -4.51 -2.89 23.20
N LEU A 282 -5.09 -4.07 22.98
CA LEU A 282 -6.40 -4.26 22.39
C LEU A 282 -7.32 -4.88 23.43
N VAL A 283 -8.61 -4.64 23.29
CA VAL A 283 -9.64 -5.15 24.22
C VAL A 283 -10.40 -6.29 23.54
N TYR A 284 -10.56 -7.39 24.28
CA TYR A 284 -11.23 -8.62 23.83
C TYR A 284 -12.47 -8.93 24.68
N GLY A 285 -13.00 -10.13 24.56
CA GLY A 285 -14.11 -10.61 25.40
C GLY A 285 -13.79 -10.47 26.88
N ASP A 286 -14.85 -10.27 27.68
CA ASP A 286 -14.80 -10.00 29.11
C ASP A 286 -13.92 -8.78 29.50
N ARG A 287 -13.72 -7.85 28.53
CA ARG A 287 -12.86 -6.66 28.65
C ARG A 287 -11.41 -6.98 29.02
N THR A 288 -10.94 -8.13 28.57
CA THR A 288 -9.54 -8.53 28.74
C THR A 288 -8.64 -7.76 27.80
N ASP A 289 -7.53 -7.25 28.29
CA ASP A 289 -6.53 -6.52 27.50
C ASP A 289 -5.40 -7.43 27.03
N GLY A 290 -4.85 -7.15 25.85
CA GLY A 290 -3.68 -7.87 25.34
C GLY A 290 -3.17 -7.32 24.02
N LYS A 291 -1.94 -7.69 23.66
CA LYS A 291 -1.25 -7.15 22.47
C LYS A 291 -1.37 -8.03 21.22
N SER A 292 -1.74 -9.30 21.36
CA SER A 292 -1.75 -10.27 20.27
C SER A 292 -3.17 -10.70 19.89
N PRO A 293 -3.74 -10.20 18.77
CA PRO A 293 -5.08 -10.64 18.33
C PRO A 293 -5.17 -12.15 18.16
N ARG A 294 -4.11 -12.79 17.70
CA ARG A 294 -4.10 -14.23 17.49
C ARG A 294 -4.25 -15.03 18.80
N LEU A 295 -3.60 -14.58 19.88
CA LEU A 295 -3.63 -15.27 21.16
C LEU A 295 -4.91 -14.90 21.93
N GLU A 296 -5.19 -13.62 22.07
CA GLU A 296 -6.23 -13.13 22.96
C GLU A 296 -7.64 -13.35 22.40
N PHE A 297 -7.84 -13.16 21.10
CA PHE A 297 -9.12 -13.50 20.45
C PHE A 297 -9.42 -15.00 20.54
N ARG A 298 -8.35 -15.84 20.49
CA ARG A 298 -8.50 -17.28 20.72
C ARG A 298 -8.95 -17.60 22.14
N ASN A 299 -8.42 -16.91 23.14
CA ASN A 299 -8.63 -17.23 24.56
C ASN A 299 -9.93 -16.60 25.09
N HIS A 300 -10.22 -15.38 24.70
CA HIS A 300 -11.29 -14.54 25.29
C HIS A 300 -12.47 -14.29 24.36
N GLY A 301 -12.34 -14.58 23.05
CA GLY A 301 -13.38 -14.31 22.06
C GLY A 301 -13.54 -12.83 21.71
N PRO A 302 -14.67 -12.46 21.06
CA PRO A 302 -14.87 -11.12 20.54
C PRO A 302 -15.16 -10.10 21.64
N TYR A 303 -14.65 -8.89 21.48
CA TYR A 303 -14.92 -7.73 22.36
C TYR A 303 -16.42 -7.39 22.40
N LYS A 304 -17.04 -7.28 21.21
CA LYS A 304 -18.50 -7.15 21.10
C LYS A 304 -19.02 -8.29 20.22
N ARG A 305 -19.85 -9.15 20.78
CA ARG A 305 -20.52 -10.20 20.00
C ARG A 305 -21.59 -9.57 19.11
N PRO A 306 -21.94 -10.18 17.98
CA PRO A 306 -23.18 -9.84 17.30
C PRO A 306 -24.37 -9.93 18.28
N GLU A 307 -25.28 -8.97 18.21
CA GLU A 307 -26.42 -8.89 19.14
C GLU A 307 -27.32 -10.14 19.07
N THR A 308 -27.46 -10.69 17.86
CA THR A 308 -28.24 -11.90 17.60
C THR A 308 -27.38 -12.96 16.93
N PRO A 309 -27.64 -14.26 17.17
CA PRO A 309 -27.04 -15.32 16.38
C PRO A 309 -27.37 -15.11 14.90
N PHE A 310 -26.36 -15.22 14.05
CA PHE A 310 -26.56 -15.12 12.61
C PHE A 310 -26.89 -16.48 11.99
N THR A 311 -27.67 -16.44 10.92
CA THR A 311 -28.03 -17.62 10.15
C THR A 311 -27.07 -17.82 8.99
N TYR A 312 -26.61 -19.05 8.75
CA TYR A 312 -25.74 -19.36 7.63
C TYR A 312 -26.23 -20.52 6.77
N PHE A 313 -25.83 -20.50 5.51
CA PHE A 313 -26.09 -21.54 4.53
C PHE A 313 -24.93 -21.64 3.54
N PHE A 314 -24.88 -22.71 2.74
CA PHE A 314 -23.79 -22.92 1.80
C PHE A 314 -24.20 -22.65 0.35
N ILE A 315 -23.26 -22.08 -0.41
CA ILE A 315 -23.32 -22.00 -1.87
C ILE A 315 -22.10 -22.74 -2.43
N THR A 316 -22.34 -23.75 -3.25
CA THR A 316 -21.28 -24.62 -3.77
C THR A 316 -21.59 -25.09 -5.18
N LYS A 317 -20.56 -25.51 -5.90
CA LYS A 317 -20.76 -26.26 -7.13
C LYS A 317 -21.38 -27.65 -6.84
N ASP A 318 -22.21 -28.17 -7.74
CA ASP A 318 -22.83 -29.48 -7.60
C ASP A 318 -21.85 -30.59 -8.00
N ASP A 319 -21.00 -30.99 -7.08
CA ASP A 319 -20.07 -32.10 -7.21
C ASP A 319 -19.88 -32.84 -5.87
N ASP A 320 -19.36 -34.07 -5.93
CA ASP A 320 -19.19 -34.90 -4.73
C ASP A 320 -18.19 -34.31 -3.73
N THR A 321 -17.19 -33.61 -4.22
CA THR A 321 -16.18 -32.94 -3.36
C THR A 321 -16.80 -31.80 -2.56
N SER A 322 -17.77 -31.10 -3.13
CA SER A 322 -18.51 -30.02 -2.44
C SER A 322 -19.32 -30.52 -1.26
N LYS A 323 -19.90 -31.73 -1.36
CA LYS A 323 -20.62 -32.35 -0.23
C LYS A 323 -19.71 -32.59 0.95
N PHE A 324 -18.49 -33.05 0.69
CA PHE A 324 -17.46 -33.25 1.68
C PHE A 324 -17.06 -31.94 2.38
N TYR A 325 -16.78 -30.89 1.63
CA TYR A 325 -16.39 -29.60 2.21
C TYR A 325 -17.50 -28.94 3.00
N ARG A 326 -18.76 -29.02 2.55
CA ARG A 326 -19.92 -28.53 3.31
C ARG A 326 -19.99 -29.18 4.68
N MET A 327 -19.89 -30.50 4.76
CA MET A 327 -19.95 -31.23 6.02
C MET A 327 -18.82 -30.84 6.95
N ARG A 328 -17.59 -30.70 6.44
CA ARG A 328 -16.44 -30.25 7.23
C ARG A 328 -16.64 -28.87 7.82
N LEU A 329 -17.03 -27.90 6.98
CA LEU A 329 -17.29 -26.53 7.44
C LEU A 329 -18.51 -26.44 8.38
N PHE A 330 -19.54 -27.24 8.16
CA PHE A 330 -20.65 -27.34 9.09
C PHE A 330 -20.14 -27.76 10.48
N ASN A 331 -19.33 -28.79 10.59
CA ASN A 331 -18.77 -29.24 11.87
C ASN A 331 -17.95 -28.12 12.54
N ILE A 332 -17.09 -27.43 11.79
CA ILE A 332 -16.27 -26.32 12.30
C ILE A 332 -17.11 -25.14 12.79
N LEU A 333 -18.25 -24.87 12.14
CA LEU A 333 -19.15 -23.79 12.51
C LEU A 333 -20.06 -24.16 13.70
N GLN A 334 -20.38 -25.45 13.90
CA GLN A 334 -21.41 -25.88 14.85
C GLN A 334 -20.86 -26.60 16.08
N TYR A 335 -19.83 -27.41 15.92
CA TYR A 335 -19.45 -28.42 16.91
C TYR A 335 -18.05 -28.19 17.51
N ALA A 336 -17.80 -28.87 18.64
CA ALA A 336 -16.51 -28.90 19.28
C ALA A 336 -15.48 -29.72 18.47
N LYS A 337 -14.21 -29.53 18.80
CA LYS A 337 -13.04 -30.15 18.19
C LYS A 337 -13.18 -31.65 17.90
N ASP A 338 -13.71 -32.42 18.86
CA ASP A 338 -13.81 -33.88 18.77
C ASP A 338 -14.81 -34.34 17.70
N TYR A 339 -15.76 -33.50 17.33
CA TYR A 339 -16.73 -33.80 16.28
C TYR A 339 -16.21 -33.53 14.87
N CYS A 340 -15.18 -32.73 14.72
CA CYS A 340 -14.64 -32.37 13.41
C CYS A 340 -14.00 -33.55 12.68
N TYR A 341 -13.75 -34.68 13.35
CA TYR A 341 -13.01 -35.82 12.81
C TYR A 341 -13.72 -37.17 12.86
N GLY A 342 -14.73 -37.34 13.72
CA GLY A 342 -15.32 -38.65 13.99
C GLY A 342 -15.95 -39.38 12.82
N ASN A 343 -16.31 -38.68 11.74
CA ASN A 343 -17.09 -39.26 10.63
C ASN A 343 -16.46 -39.09 9.23
N TRP A 344 -15.17 -38.76 9.15
CA TRP A 344 -14.55 -38.41 7.87
C TRP A 344 -13.70 -39.53 7.26
N SER A 345 -13.45 -40.59 7.98
CA SER A 345 -12.79 -41.76 7.41
C SER A 345 -13.77 -42.50 6.51
N LYS A 346 -13.55 -42.51 5.18
CA LYS A 346 -14.05 -43.60 4.36
C LYS A 346 -13.70 -44.91 5.06
N PRO A 347 -14.59 -45.94 5.11
CA PRO A 347 -14.22 -47.23 5.62
C PRO A 347 -13.00 -47.68 4.83
N VAL A 348 -11.86 -47.71 5.49
CA VAL A 348 -10.60 -48.23 4.93
C VAL A 348 -10.58 -49.72 5.15
N ASP A 349 -10.34 -50.46 4.07
CA ASP A 349 -10.21 -51.88 4.11
C ASP A 349 -9.13 -52.28 5.17
N GLU A 350 -9.47 -53.21 6.07
CA GLU A 350 -8.62 -53.55 7.23
C GLU A 350 -7.25 -54.11 6.88
N LYS A 351 -7.01 -54.39 5.61
CA LYS A 351 -5.80 -55.04 5.12
C LYS A 351 -4.57 -54.17 4.97
N ASP A 352 -4.69 -52.86 5.02
CA ASP A 352 -3.56 -51.95 4.79
C ASP A 352 -3.21 -51.09 6.00
N LYS A 353 -2.48 -51.67 6.96
CA LYS A 353 -2.00 -51.00 8.18
C LYS A 353 -1.06 -49.80 7.90
N GLU A 354 -0.33 -49.81 6.82
CA GLU A 354 0.61 -48.76 6.46
C GLU A 354 -0.15 -47.57 5.83
N PHE A 355 -1.16 -47.85 5.03
CA PHE A 355 -2.10 -46.86 4.50
C PHE A 355 -2.88 -46.16 5.63
N ARG A 356 -3.40 -46.93 6.62
CA ARG A 356 -4.02 -46.38 7.83
C ARG A 356 -3.09 -45.46 8.59
N LYS A 357 -1.87 -45.84 8.84
CA LYS A 357 -0.88 -45.01 9.56
C LYS A 357 -0.57 -43.70 8.84
N LYS A 358 -0.48 -43.72 7.50
CA LYS A 358 -0.33 -42.54 6.67
C LYS A 358 -1.58 -41.65 6.65
N GLU A 359 -2.75 -42.26 6.61
CA GLU A 359 -4.03 -41.55 6.60
C GLU A 359 -4.34 -40.93 7.97
N ASP A 360 -4.05 -41.62 9.07
CA ASP A 360 -4.14 -41.11 10.44
C ASP A 360 -3.17 -39.95 10.65
N ALA A 361 -1.94 -40.05 10.16
CA ALA A 361 -0.98 -38.95 10.20
C ALA A 361 -1.48 -37.73 9.37
N ARG A 362 -2.08 -37.97 8.21
CA ARG A 362 -2.68 -36.94 7.36
C ARG A 362 -3.90 -36.28 8.01
N ILE A 363 -4.76 -37.08 8.64
CA ILE A 363 -5.92 -36.62 9.40
C ILE A 363 -5.46 -35.80 10.59
N ASN A 364 -4.50 -36.26 11.36
CA ASN A 364 -3.96 -35.55 12.52
C ASN A 364 -3.32 -34.21 12.13
N ALA A 365 -2.60 -34.17 11.00
CA ALA A 365 -2.01 -32.94 10.47
C ALA A 365 -3.06 -31.89 10.05
N LYS A 366 -4.28 -32.33 9.74
CA LYS A 366 -5.42 -31.48 9.37
C LYS A 366 -6.38 -31.21 10.52
N THR A 367 -6.03 -31.64 11.75
CA THR A 367 -6.90 -31.44 12.93
C THR A 367 -7.11 -29.98 13.24
N ILE A 368 -8.36 -29.59 13.46
CA ILE A 368 -8.75 -28.25 13.85
C ILE A 368 -8.62 -28.11 15.37
N ASP A 369 -7.71 -27.26 15.81
CA ASP A 369 -7.45 -27.05 17.24
C ASP A 369 -8.60 -26.37 17.97
N LYS A 370 -9.25 -25.42 17.31
CA LYS A 370 -10.38 -24.68 17.85
C LYS A 370 -11.40 -24.38 16.73
N PRO A 371 -12.63 -24.88 16.80
CA PRO A 371 -13.67 -24.60 15.80
C PRO A 371 -14.14 -23.15 15.85
N ILE A 372 -14.75 -22.67 14.75
CA ILE A 372 -15.19 -21.27 14.62
C ILE A 372 -16.20 -20.91 15.71
N ALA A 373 -17.16 -21.81 16.03
CA ALA A 373 -18.16 -21.56 17.06
C ALA A 373 -17.56 -21.22 18.44
N GLU A 374 -16.42 -21.80 18.78
CA GLU A 374 -15.71 -21.48 20.02
C GLU A 374 -15.02 -20.11 20.00
N TYR A 375 -14.54 -19.65 18.83
CA TYR A 375 -14.02 -18.28 18.68
C TYR A 375 -15.12 -17.23 18.81
N LEU A 376 -16.31 -17.53 18.25
CA LEU A 376 -17.46 -16.63 18.29
C LEU A 376 -18.08 -16.56 19.70
N LEU A 377 -17.84 -17.56 20.56
CA LEU A 377 -18.57 -17.78 21.82
C LEU A 377 -20.09 -17.83 21.60
N GLN A 378 -20.52 -18.23 20.40
CA GLN A 378 -21.90 -18.25 19.94
C GLN A 378 -22.04 -19.28 18.82
N ARG A 379 -23.11 -20.06 18.82
CA ARG A 379 -23.42 -20.96 17.71
C ARG A 379 -24.22 -20.23 16.63
N PRO A 380 -23.69 -20.17 15.38
CA PRO A 380 -24.50 -19.72 14.26
C PRO A 380 -25.68 -20.67 14.01
N ILE A 381 -26.77 -20.15 13.50
CA ILE A 381 -27.95 -20.93 13.17
C ILE A 381 -27.76 -21.53 11.78
N TRP A 382 -27.90 -22.84 11.69
CA TRP A 382 -27.86 -23.55 10.41
C TRP A 382 -29.22 -23.54 9.73
N GLU A 383 -29.29 -23.07 8.49
CA GLU A 383 -30.48 -23.10 7.67
C GLU A 383 -30.23 -23.86 6.37
N GLY A 384 -30.38 -25.19 6.46
CA GLY A 384 -30.10 -26.11 5.35
C GLY A 384 -30.96 -25.88 4.11
N GLY A 385 -32.19 -25.42 4.28
CA GLY A 385 -33.11 -25.13 3.20
C GLY A 385 -32.68 -23.95 2.30
N LEU A 386 -31.86 -23.06 2.80
CA LEU A 386 -31.28 -21.94 2.02
C LEU A 386 -30.01 -22.33 1.24
N SER A 387 -29.43 -23.52 1.51
CA SER A 387 -28.23 -23.96 0.80
C SER A 387 -28.56 -24.29 -0.65
N CYS A 388 -27.76 -23.78 -1.58
CA CYS A 388 -27.90 -24.04 -3.00
C CYS A 388 -26.61 -24.58 -3.64
N THR A 389 -26.81 -25.34 -4.70
CA THR A 389 -25.74 -25.79 -5.60
C THR A 389 -25.96 -25.20 -6.98
N TYR A 390 -24.88 -24.99 -7.71
CA TYR A 390 -24.92 -24.58 -9.11
C TYR A 390 -24.12 -25.57 -9.97
N THR A 391 -24.60 -25.77 -11.20
CA THR A 391 -24.08 -26.81 -12.10
C THR A 391 -22.75 -26.43 -12.73
N SER A 392 -22.62 -25.18 -13.21
CA SER A 392 -21.44 -24.70 -13.90
C SER A 392 -21.15 -23.24 -13.58
N ASP A 393 -19.92 -22.79 -13.86
CA ASP A 393 -19.52 -21.39 -13.64
C ASP A 393 -20.37 -20.43 -14.51
N GLN A 394 -20.80 -20.84 -15.70
CA GLN A 394 -21.64 -20.06 -16.62
C GLN A 394 -23.09 -19.89 -16.12
N THR A 395 -23.62 -20.87 -15.43
CA THR A 395 -25.02 -20.87 -14.97
C THR A 395 -25.17 -20.42 -13.52
N ALA A 396 -24.05 -20.29 -12.79
CA ALA A 396 -24.02 -20.05 -11.35
C ALA A 396 -24.90 -18.88 -10.90
N ILE A 397 -24.75 -17.70 -11.52
CA ILE A 397 -25.52 -16.49 -11.13
C ILE A 397 -27.03 -16.69 -11.35
N ALA A 398 -27.44 -17.32 -12.45
CA ALA A 398 -28.85 -17.57 -12.76
C ALA A 398 -29.46 -18.58 -11.78
N GLU A 399 -28.75 -19.66 -11.49
CA GLU A 399 -29.20 -20.72 -10.59
C GLU A 399 -29.28 -20.19 -9.14
N ILE A 400 -28.27 -19.49 -8.64
CA ILE A 400 -28.26 -18.88 -7.31
C ILE A 400 -29.39 -17.86 -7.20
N ARG A 401 -29.58 -16.98 -8.20
CA ARG A 401 -30.67 -15.99 -8.22
C ARG A 401 -32.02 -16.64 -8.13
N LYS A 402 -32.27 -17.67 -8.94
CA LYS A 402 -33.51 -18.42 -8.91
C LYS A 402 -33.81 -19.05 -7.54
N HIS A 403 -32.76 -19.61 -6.92
CA HIS A 403 -32.88 -20.19 -5.58
C HIS A 403 -33.20 -19.12 -4.54
N LEU A 404 -32.50 -17.98 -4.53
CA LEU A 404 -32.75 -16.88 -3.59
C LEU A 404 -34.15 -16.29 -3.76
N GLN A 405 -34.65 -16.16 -5.00
CA GLN A 405 -36.02 -15.69 -5.28
C GLN A 405 -37.12 -16.61 -4.73
N SER A 406 -36.86 -17.92 -4.69
CA SER A 406 -37.81 -18.92 -4.14
C SER A 406 -37.68 -19.11 -2.63
N SER A 407 -36.63 -18.55 -2.02
CA SER A 407 -36.35 -18.68 -0.59
C SER A 407 -37.06 -17.59 0.22
N ARG A 408 -37.34 -17.90 1.49
CA ARG A 408 -37.93 -16.95 2.45
C ARG A 408 -36.84 -16.49 3.41
N PHE A 409 -36.67 -15.17 3.52
CA PHE A 409 -35.79 -14.56 4.47
C PHE A 409 -36.57 -13.77 5.52
N HIS A 410 -36.20 -13.91 6.79
CA HIS A 410 -36.81 -13.17 7.88
C HIS A 410 -36.08 -11.84 8.06
N THR A 411 -36.80 -10.75 8.20
CA THR A 411 -36.25 -9.39 8.27
C THR A 411 -35.49 -9.10 9.56
N ASP A 412 -35.75 -9.85 10.62
CA ASP A 412 -35.11 -9.78 11.94
C ASP A 412 -33.84 -10.63 12.07
N GLN A 413 -33.50 -11.40 11.04
CA GLN A 413 -32.35 -12.29 11.02
C GLN A 413 -31.25 -11.74 10.10
N LYS A 414 -29.98 -11.92 10.52
CA LYS A 414 -28.82 -11.65 9.70
C LYS A 414 -28.34 -12.93 9.02
N TYR A 415 -28.17 -12.87 7.71
CA TYR A 415 -27.80 -14.03 6.91
C TYR A 415 -26.37 -13.91 6.37
N ILE A 416 -25.67 -15.04 6.33
CA ILE A 416 -24.39 -15.17 5.68
C ILE A 416 -24.32 -16.40 4.77
N ALA A 417 -23.95 -16.21 3.52
CA ALA A 417 -23.65 -17.28 2.59
C ALA A 417 -22.17 -17.70 2.70
N ILE A 418 -21.93 -18.96 3.03
CA ILE A 418 -20.59 -19.56 2.99
C ILE A 418 -20.37 -20.11 1.57
N ILE A 419 -19.60 -19.40 0.77
CA ILE A 419 -19.30 -19.79 -0.61
C ILE A 419 -18.06 -20.69 -0.61
N ILE A 420 -18.21 -21.93 -1.01
CA ILE A 420 -17.12 -22.90 -1.16
C ILE A 420 -16.78 -22.99 -2.64
N THR A 421 -15.61 -22.50 -3.02
CA THR A 421 -15.24 -22.39 -4.44
C THR A 421 -13.74 -22.55 -4.67
N ASP A 422 -13.37 -22.82 -5.91
CA ASP A 422 -12.02 -22.73 -6.44
C ASP A 422 -11.78 -21.44 -7.27
N ILE A 423 -12.83 -20.61 -7.38
CA ILE A 423 -12.76 -19.33 -8.10
C ILE A 423 -12.09 -18.28 -7.20
N HIS A 424 -10.93 -17.79 -7.63
CA HIS A 424 -10.18 -16.79 -6.89
C HIS A 424 -10.54 -15.36 -7.31
N ARG A 425 -10.49 -14.43 -6.36
CA ARG A 425 -10.72 -12.99 -6.63
C ARG A 425 -9.68 -12.40 -7.60
N ASP A 426 -8.51 -13.02 -7.73
CA ASP A 426 -7.42 -12.63 -8.62
C ASP A 426 -7.23 -13.69 -9.72
N ASP A 427 -8.31 -14.38 -10.13
CA ASP A 427 -8.29 -15.43 -11.17
C ASP A 427 -7.84 -14.86 -12.51
N GLN A 428 -6.97 -15.59 -13.23
CA GLN A 428 -6.46 -15.15 -14.53
C GLN A 428 -7.52 -15.30 -15.63
N ASN A 429 -8.49 -16.19 -15.46
CA ASN A 429 -9.62 -16.29 -16.34
C ASN A 429 -10.62 -15.17 -16.03
N LYS A 430 -10.87 -14.33 -17.02
CA LYS A 430 -11.71 -13.13 -16.88
C LYS A 430 -13.14 -13.46 -16.43
N GLU A 431 -13.76 -14.49 -16.98
CA GLU A 431 -15.14 -14.89 -16.65
C GLU A 431 -15.23 -15.37 -15.19
N ARG A 432 -14.25 -16.20 -14.75
CA ARG A 432 -14.19 -16.65 -13.34
C ARG A 432 -13.90 -15.51 -12.38
N HIS A 433 -13.01 -14.61 -12.78
CA HIS A 433 -12.73 -13.41 -12.03
C HIS A 433 -13.99 -12.56 -11.83
N GLU A 434 -14.74 -12.28 -12.89
CA GLU A 434 -16.01 -11.54 -12.82
C GLU A 434 -17.06 -12.28 -11.98
N LEU A 435 -17.19 -13.59 -12.15
CA LEU A 435 -18.14 -14.41 -11.38
C LEU A 435 -17.95 -14.29 -9.87
N TYR A 436 -16.71 -14.21 -9.38
CA TYR A 436 -16.42 -14.01 -7.96
C TYR A 436 -17.10 -12.75 -7.41
N TYR A 437 -17.05 -11.64 -8.14
CA TYR A 437 -17.63 -10.38 -7.71
C TYR A 437 -19.15 -10.34 -7.88
N LEU A 438 -19.66 -10.90 -8.98
CA LEU A 438 -21.09 -10.97 -9.24
C LEU A 438 -21.84 -11.82 -8.21
N MET A 439 -21.24 -12.92 -7.73
CA MET A 439 -21.84 -13.69 -6.62
C MET A 439 -21.99 -12.85 -5.35
N LYS A 440 -20.98 -12.05 -5.01
CA LYS A 440 -21.04 -11.17 -3.84
C LYS A 440 -22.08 -10.06 -4.00
N GLU A 441 -22.13 -9.45 -5.17
CA GLU A 441 -23.10 -8.40 -5.49
C GLU A 441 -24.53 -8.94 -5.40
N LEU A 442 -24.80 -10.10 -6.02
CA LEU A 442 -26.11 -10.74 -5.99
C LEU A 442 -26.57 -10.97 -4.55
N LEU A 443 -25.72 -11.52 -3.70
CA LEU A 443 -26.08 -11.76 -2.29
C LEU A 443 -26.39 -10.47 -1.55
N MET A 444 -25.62 -9.40 -1.76
CA MET A 444 -25.88 -8.11 -1.14
C MET A 444 -27.21 -7.49 -1.59
N GLN A 445 -27.66 -7.74 -2.83
CA GLN A 445 -29.00 -7.32 -3.31
C GLN A 445 -30.14 -7.94 -2.51
N TYR A 446 -29.91 -9.12 -1.89
CA TYR A 446 -30.84 -9.81 -1.00
C TYR A 446 -30.59 -9.54 0.50
N GLY A 447 -29.74 -8.59 0.85
CA GLY A 447 -29.38 -8.30 2.23
C GLY A 447 -28.51 -9.38 2.89
N ILE A 448 -27.80 -10.17 2.11
CA ILE A 448 -26.98 -11.29 2.57
C ILE A 448 -25.52 -10.94 2.39
N THR A 449 -24.73 -11.09 3.44
CA THR A 449 -23.26 -11.03 3.32
C THR A 449 -22.68 -12.39 2.93
N SER A 450 -21.43 -12.44 2.50
CA SER A 450 -20.80 -13.70 2.09
C SER A 450 -19.42 -13.90 2.74
N GLN A 451 -19.10 -15.17 3.02
CA GLN A 451 -17.75 -15.60 3.37
C GLN A 451 -17.27 -16.60 2.34
N VAL A 452 -16.25 -16.21 1.56
CA VAL A 452 -15.65 -17.12 0.58
C VAL A 452 -14.57 -17.96 1.27
N ILE A 453 -14.60 -19.26 1.04
CA ILE A 453 -13.62 -20.22 1.52
C ILE A 453 -13.17 -21.07 0.32
N TYR A 454 -11.87 -21.01 0.01
CA TYR A 454 -11.32 -21.75 -1.11
C TYR A 454 -11.13 -23.23 -0.78
N ARG A 455 -11.50 -24.11 -1.71
CA ARG A 455 -11.39 -25.57 -1.56
C ARG A 455 -9.95 -25.98 -1.18
N ASN A 456 -8.96 -25.45 -1.87
CA ASN A 456 -7.55 -25.75 -1.61
C ASN A 456 -7.13 -25.40 -0.17
N ASN A 457 -7.72 -24.35 0.42
CA ASN A 457 -7.43 -24.00 1.81
C ASN A 457 -8.01 -25.03 2.79
N ILE A 458 -9.22 -25.52 2.52
CA ILE A 458 -9.87 -26.51 3.38
C ILE A 458 -9.04 -27.82 3.45
N ASP A 459 -8.43 -28.22 2.34
CA ASP A 459 -7.58 -29.41 2.27
C ASP A 459 -6.16 -29.19 2.79
N SER A 460 -5.77 -27.95 2.99
CA SER A 460 -4.43 -27.61 3.47
C SER A 460 -4.25 -27.98 4.94
N THR A 461 -3.06 -28.50 5.30
CA THR A 461 -2.61 -28.62 6.70
C THR A 461 -2.53 -27.26 7.41
N SER A 462 -2.45 -26.19 6.63
CA SER A 462 -2.44 -24.81 7.15
C SER A 462 -3.83 -24.25 7.46
N PHE A 463 -4.92 -25.02 7.28
CA PHE A 463 -6.29 -24.50 7.45
C PHE A 463 -6.55 -23.97 8.86
N ASN A 464 -5.94 -24.58 9.88
CA ASN A 464 -5.98 -24.08 11.26
C ASN A 464 -5.56 -22.62 11.41
N TRP A 465 -4.65 -22.14 10.54
CA TRP A 465 -4.18 -20.75 10.57
C TRP A 465 -5.17 -19.77 9.95
N PHE A 466 -6.12 -20.24 9.14
CA PHE A 466 -7.17 -19.42 8.53
C PHE A 466 -8.40 -19.28 9.43
N ILE A 467 -8.66 -20.25 10.31
CA ILE A 467 -9.85 -20.28 11.16
C ILE A 467 -10.03 -19.01 12.02
N PRO A 468 -9.02 -18.53 12.76
CA PRO A 468 -9.18 -17.29 13.53
C PRO A 468 -9.46 -16.06 12.65
N ASN A 469 -8.91 -16.02 11.43
CA ASN A 469 -9.20 -14.95 10.47
C ASN A 469 -10.66 -15.01 9.99
N ILE A 470 -11.14 -16.20 9.67
CA ILE A 470 -12.54 -16.43 9.27
C ILE A 470 -13.48 -16.04 10.42
N ALA A 471 -13.17 -16.47 11.64
CA ALA A 471 -13.99 -16.14 12.81
C ALA A 471 -14.06 -14.63 13.07
N ALA A 472 -12.92 -13.93 13.03
CA ALA A 472 -12.87 -12.48 13.21
C ALA A 472 -13.66 -11.74 12.11
N ALA A 473 -13.53 -12.17 10.85
CA ALA A 473 -14.27 -11.60 9.73
C ALA A 473 -15.79 -11.85 9.88
N LEU A 474 -16.22 -13.02 10.35
CA LEU A 474 -17.62 -13.33 10.62
C LEU A 474 -18.19 -12.41 11.69
N VAL A 475 -17.46 -12.18 12.80
CA VAL A 475 -17.88 -11.23 13.85
C VAL A 475 -18.11 -9.85 13.25
N GLY A 476 -17.16 -9.31 12.50
CA GLY A 476 -17.27 -7.98 11.89
C GLY A 476 -18.41 -7.87 10.89
N LYS A 477 -18.60 -8.87 10.02
CA LYS A 477 -19.69 -8.92 9.02
C LYS A 477 -21.08 -8.95 9.66
N MET A 478 -21.18 -9.52 10.85
CA MET A 478 -22.44 -9.63 11.59
C MET A 478 -22.70 -8.45 12.54
N GLY A 479 -21.85 -7.41 12.48
CA GLY A 479 -22.00 -6.19 13.26
C GLY A 479 -21.41 -6.25 14.68
N GLY A 480 -20.60 -7.27 14.97
CA GLY A 480 -19.80 -7.36 16.18
C GLY A 480 -18.42 -6.72 16.01
N MET A 481 -17.59 -6.79 17.05
CA MET A 481 -16.20 -6.35 17.06
C MET A 481 -15.32 -7.49 17.58
N ALA A 482 -14.43 -8.01 16.74
CA ALA A 482 -13.55 -9.11 17.13
C ALA A 482 -12.61 -8.68 18.26
N TRP A 483 -12.07 -7.48 18.17
CA TRP A 483 -11.34 -6.77 19.23
C TRP A 483 -11.48 -5.26 19.02
N GLY A 484 -11.32 -4.49 20.06
CA GLY A 484 -11.37 -3.04 20.07
C GLY A 484 -10.06 -2.42 20.53
N VAL A 485 -9.98 -1.10 20.57
CA VAL A 485 -8.90 -0.32 21.17
C VAL A 485 -9.39 0.40 22.41
N LYS A 486 -8.49 0.65 23.35
CA LYS A 486 -8.75 1.60 24.42
C LYS A 486 -8.66 3.01 23.85
N SER A 487 -9.73 3.80 24.00
CA SER A 487 -9.67 5.20 23.62
C SER A 487 -8.80 5.98 24.63
N LEU A 488 -7.68 6.50 24.15
CA LEU A 488 -6.80 7.36 24.94
C LEU A 488 -7.10 8.84 24.72
N VAL A 489 -7.87 9.16 23.69
CA VAL A 489 -8.21 10.53 23.31
C VAL A 489 -9.47 10.97 24.07
N LYS A 490 -9.35 12.07 24.82
CA LYS A 490 -10.49 12.74 25.44
C LYS A 490 -11.11 13.64 24.37
N GLY A 491 -12.39 13.48 24.12
CA GLY A 491 -13.10 14.31 23.15
C GLY A 491 -13.94 13.51 22.17
N ASN A 492 -14.64 14.23 21.30
CA ASN A 492 -15.54 13.69 20.30
C ASN A 492 -14.94 13.87 18.89
N ASP A 493 -13.89 13.10 18.57
CA ASP A 493 -13.25 13.15 17.26
C ASP A 493 -14.08 12.42 16.21
N MET A 494 -14.34 13.09 15.10
CA MET A 494 -14.85 12.45 13.89
C MET A 494 -13.71 12.07 12.96
N ILE A 495 -13.59 10.79 12.62
CA ILE A 495 -12.51 10.28 11.79
C ILE A 495 -13.08 9.79 10.47
N VAL A 496 -12.55 10.32 9.36
CA VAL A 496 -12.94 9.97 8.00
C VAL A 496 -11.77 9.35 7.27
N GLY A 497 -12.01 8.20 6.67
CA GLY A 497 -11.00 7.52 5.86
C GLY A 497 -11.31 7.61 4.37
N ILE A 498 -10.32 7.96 3.54
CA ILE A 498 -10.43 8.00 2.08
C ILE A 498 -9.30 7.18 1.49
N GLY A 499 -9.65 6.01 0.93
CA GLY A 499 -8.74 5.13 0.20
C GLY A 499 -9.04 5.11 -1.28
N ALA A 500 -8.12 4.63 -2.10
CA ALA A 500 -8.35 4.47 -3.53
C ALA A 500 -7.69 3.22 -4.09
N CYS A 501 -8.29 2.65 -5.10
CA CYS A 501 -7.72 1.57 -5.89
C CYS A 501 -7.62 1.98 -7.36
N LYS A 502 -6.40 1.84 -7.91
CA LYS A 502 -6.17 2.01 -9.35
C LYS A 502 -6.06 0.64 -10.00
N GLN A 503 -7.03 0.31 -10.84
CA GLN A 503 -7.00 -0.93 -11.59
C GLN A 503 -6.28 -0.79 -12.94
N ARG A 504 -5.71 -1.91 -13.43
CA ARG A 504 -5.11 -1.98 -14.77
C ARG A 504 -6.16 -1.68 -15.84
N GLY A 505 -5.85 -0.78 -16.77
CA GLY A 505 -6.75 -0.40 -17.87
C GLY A 505 -7.74 0.73 -17.56
N ILE A 506 -7.92 1.10 -16.30
CA ILE A 506 -8.78 2.23 -15.90
C ILE A 506 -7.94 3.50 -15.75
N LYS A 507 -8.29 4.56 -16.48
CA LYS A 507 -7.54 5.82 -16.47
C LYS A 507 -7.57 6.54 -15.11
N LYS A 508 -8.70 6.49 -14.41
CA LYS A 508 -8.91 7.16 -13.13
C LYS A 508 -9.16 6.13 -12.01
N PRO A 509 -8.60 6.32 -10.81
CA PRO A 509 -8.85 5.42 -9.70
C PRO A 509 -10.30 5.52 -9.20
N TYR A 510 -10.82 4.44 -8.63
CA TYR A 510 -12.00 4.49 -7.79
C TYR A 510 -11.60 4.95 -6.38
N LEU A 511 -12.41 5.80 -5.80
CA LEU A 511 -12.31 6.19 -4.40
C LEU A 511 -13.31 5.38 -3.59
N GLY A 512 -12.82 4.73 -2.55
CA GLY A 512 -13.66 4.23 -1.49
C GLY A 512 -13.54 5.18 -0.30
N SER A 513 -14.64 5.55 0.29
CA SER A 513 -14.64 6.34 1.50
C SER A 513 -15.33 5.57 2.61
N ALA A 514 -14.63 5.37 3.73
CA ALA A 514 -15.22 4.85 4.94
C ALA A 514 -15.52 6.06 5.83
N PHE A 515 -16.79 6.35 5.98
CA PHE A 515 -17.19 7.48 6.79
C PHE A 515 -17.41 7.05 8.24
N CYS A 516 -16.94 7.87 9.14
CA CYS A 516 -17.17 7.82 10.57
C CYS A 516 -16.73 6.52 11.25
N PHE A 517 -15.52 6.60 11.75
CA PHE A 517 -15.13 5.79 12.90
C PHE A 517 -15.30 6.65 14.15
N ASP A 518 -15.85 6.05 15.20
CA ASP A 518 -15.74 6.62 16.52
C ASP A 518 -14.33 6.37 17.10
N LYS A 519 -14.04 6.97 18.23
CA LYS A 519 -12.75 6.83 18.92
C LYS A 519 -12.41 5.38 19.36
N GLU A 520 -13.37 4.46 19.34
CA GLU A 520 -13.19 3.05 19.64
C GLU A 520 -12.96 2.21 18.38
N GLY A 521 -13.04 2.84 17.20
CA GLY A 521 -12.88 2.18 15.90
C GLY A 521 -14.14 1.49 15.39
N SER A 522 -15.32 1.84 15.92
CA SER A 522 -16.58 1.33 15.40
C SER A 522 -16.89 1.98 14.06
N PHE A 523 -17.21 1.14 13.10
CA PHE A 523 -17.56 1.55 11.74
C PHE A 523 -19.04 1.95 11.64
N ARG A 524 -19.34 2.95 10.82
CA ARG A 524 -20.71 3.43 10.59
C ARG A 524 -21.18 3.27 9.16
N ASN A 525 -20.44 3.72 8.17
CA ASN A 525 -20.92 3.79 6.80
C ASN A 525 -19.77 3.77 5.77
N PHE A 526 -20.02 3.18 4.58
CA PHE A 526 -19.13 3.27 3.41
C PHE A 526 -19.83 3.89 2.23
N ASN A 527 -19.03 4.52 1.38
CA ASN A 527 -19.42 4.83 0.02
C ASN A 527 -18.27 4.58 -0.97
N SER A 528 -18.60 4.52 -2.25
CA SER A 528 -17.59 4.48 -3.29
C SER A 528 -18.04 5.36 -4.46
N CYS A 529 -17.11 6.08 -5.03
CA CYS A 529 -17.32 6.93 -6.20
C CYS A 529 -16.08 6.93 -7.08
N ARG A 530 -16.19 7.44 -8.31
CA ARG A 530 -15.02 7.70 -9.14
C ARG A 530 -14.26 8.91 -8.61
N ALA A 531 -12.95 8.93 -8.83
CA ALA A 531 -12.06 10.01 -8.33
C ALA A 531 -12.37 11.40 -8.88
N ASP A 532 -13.17 11.50 -9.92
CA ASP A 532 -13.64 12.74 -10.54
C ASP A 532 -15.07 13.13 -10.14
N ASP A 533 -15.76 12.28 -9.40
CA ASP A 533 -17.09 12.55 -8.86
C ASP A 533 -17.00 13.18 -7.46
N THR A 534 -16.56 14.44 -7.46
CA THR A 534 -16.40 15.21 -6.21
C THR A 534 -17.74 15.58 -5.58
N GLU A 535 -18.82 15.71 -6.36
CA GLU A 535 -20.16 16.05 -5.85
C GLU A 535 -20.75 14.92 -5.02
N THR A 536 -20.66 13.68 -5.52
CA THR A 536 -21.10 12.49 -4.76
C THR A 536 -20.27 12.35 -3.47
N LEU A 537 -18.94 12.50 -3.52
CA LEU A 537 -18.10 12.45 -2.33
C LEU A 537 -18.49 13.50 -1.28
N GLN A 538 -18.77 14.72 -1.70
CA GLN A 538 -19.20 15.80 -0.81
C GLN A 538 -20.57 15.54 -0.19
N SER A 539 -21.54 15.09 -0.99
CA SER A 539 -22.88 14.74 -0.51
C SER A 539 -22.83 13.66 0.56
N ASP A 540 -22.02 12.65 0.33
CA ASP A 540 -21.86 11.52 1.24
C ASP A 540 -21.11 11.91 2.53
N LEU A 541 -20.09 12.77 2.41
CA LEU A 541 -19.39 13.31 3.56
C LEU A 541 -20.34 14.17 4.42
N LYS A 542 -21.17 15.02 3.78
CA LYS A 542 -22.18 15.83 4.48
C LYS A 542 -23.19 14.97 5.25
N LYS A 543 -23.72 13.92 4.61
CA LYS A 543 -24.64 12.96 5.28
C LYS A 543 -23.98 12.31 6.48
N SER A 544 -22.73 11.90 6.32
CA SER A 544 -21.98 11.22 7.39
C SER A 544 -21.69 12.14 8.56
N ILE A 545 -21.41 13.42 8.31
CA ILE A 545 -21.24 14.42 9.35
C ILE A 545 -22.55 14.64 10.11
N LEU A 546 -23.68 14.77 9.41
CA LEU A 546 -24.99 14.96 10.03
C LEU A 546 -25.36 13.74 10.90
N ASN A 547 -25.18 12.53 10.37
CA ASN A 547 -25.44 11.30 11.15
C ASN A 547 -24.53 11.20 12.40
N PHE A 548 -23.25 11.61 12.27
CA PHE A 548 -22.34 11.66 13.42
C PHE A 548 -22.85 12.65 14.48
N CYS A 549 -23.31 13.82 14.05
CA CYS A 549 -23.83 14.83 14.98
C CYS A 549 -25.12 14.38 15.68
N GLU A 550 -25.97 13.58 15.00
CA GLU A 550 -27.18 13.01 15.60
C GLU A 550 -26.82 11.97 16.67
N ASP A 551 -25.82 11.12 16.43
CA ASP A 551 -25.42 10.04 17.33
C ASP A 551 -24.56 10.51 18.51
N TYR A 552 -23.65 11.48 18.28
CA TYR A 552 -22.56 11.85 19.21
C TYR A 552 -22.49 13.34 19.54
N GLY A 553 -23.30 14.18 18.92
CA GLY A 553 -23.17 15.63 18.98
C GLY A 553 -22.12 16.20 18.04
N LYS A 554 -21.88 17.51 18.09
CA LYS A 554 -20.88 18.16 17.24
C LYS A 554 -19.48 17.63 17.52
N PRO A 555 -18.67 17.34 16.50
CA PRO A 555 -17.31 16.88 16.69
C PRO A 555 -16.40 17.99 17.21
N ASP A 556 -15.47 17.61 18.11
CA ASP A 556 -14.43 18.52 18.59
C ASP A 556 -13.34 18.72 17.52
N ARG A 557 -13.08 17.71 16.70
CA ARG A 557 -12.09 17.71 15.61
C ARG A 557 -12.56 16.81 14.47
N LEU A 558 -12.28 17.24 13.23
CA LEU A 558 -12.40 16.40 12.03
C LEU A 558 -11.01 15.94 11.60
N ILE A 559 -10.79 14.64 11.59
CA ILE A 559 -9.51 14.02 11.19
C ILE A 559 -9.74 13.22 9.93
N ILE A 560 -9.05 13.59 8.83
CA ILE A 560 -9.18 12.97 7.52
C ILE A 560 -7.93 12.14 7.23
N HIS A 561 -8.06 10.83 7.23
CA HIS A 561 -7.01 9.93 6.75
C HIS A 561 -7.11 9.81 5.22
N TYR A 562 -6.04 10.19 4.53
CA TYR A 562 -6.05 10.37 3.09
C TYR A 562 -4.91 9.60 2.41
N TYR A 563 -5.20 8.87 1.34
CA TYR A 563 -4.24 8.02 0.63
C TYR A 563 -3.26 8.77 -0.29
N LYS A 564 -3.56 10.02 -0.68
CA LYS A 564 -2.68 10.87 -1.52
C LYS A 564 -1.75 11.72 -0.66
N LYS A 565 -0.67 12.21 -1.27
CA LYS A 565 0.34 13.02 -0.56
C LYS A 565 -0.15 14.37 -0.05
N LYS A 566 -1.12 15.00 -0.70
CA LYS A 566 -1.72 16.28 -0.26
C LYS A 566 -3.17 16.38 -0.72
N LEU A 567 -4.02 16.93 0.14
CA LEU A 567 -5.31 17.45 -0.23
C LEU A 567 -5.08 18.72 -1.06
N LYS A 568 -5.82 18.90 -2.15
CA LYS A 568 -5.75 20.14 -2.91
C LYS A 568 -6.43 21.26 -2.12
N ARG A 569 -6.00 22.48 -2.34
CA ARG A 569 -6.58 23.66 -1.67
C ARG A 569 -8.11 23.75 -1.89
N GLU A 570 -8.55 23.52 -3.11
CA GLU A 570 -9.96 23.51 -3.49
C GLU A 570 -10.78 22.46 -2.73
N GLU A 571 -10.20 21.23 -2.56
CA GLU A 571 -10.83 20.16 -1.79
C GLU A 571 -10.95 20.53 -0.30
N SER A 572 -9.94 21.22 0.27
CA SER A 572 -9.94 21.70 1.65
C SER A 572 -10.99 22.79 1.88
N GLU A 573 -11.05 23.79 1.00
CA GLU A 573 -12.03 24.89 1.05
C GLU A 573 -13.48 24.37 0.93
N GLN A 574 -13.69 23.32 0.13
CA GLN A 574 -15.00 22.67 0.00
C GLN A 574 -15.43 21.97 1.30
N ILE A 575 -14.49 21.28 1.98
CA ILE A 575 -14.77 20.64 3.27
C ILE A 575 -15.10 21.70 4.34
N GLU A 576 -14.33 22.77 4.41
CA GLU A 576 -14.59 23.87 5.35
C GLU A 576 -15.98 24.52 5.12
N ASN A 577 -16.32 24.78 3.86
CA ASN A 577 -17.63 25.33 3.51
C ASN A 577 -18.78 24.40 3.89
N MET A 578 -18.59 23.11 3.70
CA MET A 578 -19.56 22.10 4.08
C MET A 578 -19.78 22.02 5.60
N LEU A 579 -18.70 22.07 6.40
CA LEU A 579 -18.80 22.12 7.86
C LEU A 579 -19.57 23.35 8.33
N ARG A 580 -19.26 24.53 7.75
CA ARG A 580 -20.00 25.77 8.04
C ARG A 580 -21.48 25.66 7.71
N GLN A 581 -21.85 25.01 6.58
CA GLN A 581 -23.24 24.73 6.23
C GLN A 581 -23.96 23.82 7.23
N CYS A 582 -23.21 22.98 7.94
CA CYS A 582 -23.73 22.11 9.00
C CYS A 582 -23.66 22.77 10.39
N ASP A 583 -23.32 24.05 10.49
CA ASP A 583 -23.13 24.79 11.73
C ASP A 583 -22.09 24.11 12.67
N ILE A 584 -20.99 23.61 12.06
CA ILE A 584 -19.87 22.96 12.76
C ILE A 584 -18.63 23.83 12.60
N ASP A 585 -18.07 24.25 13.73
CA ASP A 585 -16.80 24.97 13.82
C ASP A 585 -15.80 24.13 14.61
N CYS A 586 -15.03 23.32 13.90
CA CYS A 586 -14.01 22.48 14.50
C CYS A 586 -12.73 22.46 13.67
N PRO A 587 -11.55 22.27 14.28
CA PRO A 587 -10.29 22.13 13.55
C PRO A 587 -10.30 20.89 12.66
N ILE A 588 -9.72 21.05 11.45
CA ILE A 588 -9.58 19.96 10.47
C ILE A 588 -8.12 19.55 10.41
N TYR A 589 -7.85 18.27 10.56
CA TYR A 589 -6.53 17.68 10.39
C TYR A 589 -6.53 16.69 9.23
N VAL A 590 -5.56 16.82 8.33
CA VAL A 590 -5.38 15.90 7.21
C VAL A 590 -4.14 15.06 7.46
N VAL A 591 -4.32 13.76 7.49
CA VAL A 591 -3.27 12.77 7.73
C VAL A 591 -3.07 11.96 6.47
N ASN A 592 -2.01 12.25 5.73
CA ASN A 592 -1.65 11.44 4.58
C ASN A 592 -0.92 10.18 5.05
N VAL A 593 -1.43 9.04 4.64
CA VAL A 593 -0.94 7.72 5.07
C VAL A 593 -0.41 6.96 3.87
N VAL A 594 0.88 6.66 3.88
CA VAL A 594 1.54 5.90 2.81
C VAL A 594 2.45 4.85 3.43
N THR A 595 2.32 3.60 3.02
CA THR A 595 3.28 2.57 3.43
C THR A 595 4.65 2.82 2.77
N ALA A 596 5.71 2.82 3.56
CA ALA A 596 7.05 2.89 3.01
C ALA A 596 7.36 1.65 2.17
N SER A 597 8.06 1.84 1.08
CA SER A 597 8.57 0.79 0.21
C SER A 597 10.04 0.47 0.51
N ASN A 598 10.59 -0.49 -0.18
CA ASN A 598 12.01 -0.80 -0.13
C ASN A 598 12.91 0.40 -0.49
N GLU A 599 12.40 1.30 -1.31
CA GLU A 599 13.11 2.41 -1.94
C GLU A 599 12.97 3.72 -1.15
N ASP A 600 12.38 3.65 0.05
CA ASP A 600 12.10 4.83 0.84
C ASP A 600 13.12 5.04 1.96
N LEU A 601 13.13 6.28 2.48
CA LEU A 601 13.80 6.61 3.73
C LEU A 601 13.12 5.86 4.87
N ILE A 602 13.89 5.07 5.61
CA ILE A 602 13.47 4.35 6.81
C ILE A 602 14.51 4.52 7.92
N ALA A 603 14.16 4.21 9.14
CA ALA A 603 15.09 4.23 10.26
C ALA A 603 15.42 2.81 10.74
N PHE A 604 16.60 2.69 11.32
CA PHE A 604 17.14 1.45 11.86
C PHE A 604 17.49 1.63 13.34
N ASP A 605 17.12 0.66 14.15
CA ASP A 605 17.50 0.61 15.55
C ASP A 605 18.75 -0.26 15.71
N LEU A 606 19.89 0.36 15.93
CA LEU A 606 21.18 -0.33 16.03
C LEU A 606 21.27 -1.27 17.24
N TYR A 607 20.44 -1.06 18.25
CA TYR A 607 20.41 -1.91 19.46
C TYR A 607 19.65 -3.22 19.24
N GLN A 608 18.77 -3.30 18.23
CA GLN A 608 18.08 -4.53 17.87
C GLN A 608 18.97 -5.41 16.99
N PHE A 609 18.91 -6.74 17.14
CA PHE A 609 19.74 -7.66 16.38
C PHE A 609 19.47 -7.58 14.86
N ASP A 610 18.21 -7.41 14.44
CA ASP A 610 17.77 -7.32 13.06
C ASP A 610 17.58 -5.87 12.57
N LYS A 611 17.97 -4.88 13.39
CA LYS A 611 17.92 -3.42 13.11
C LYS A 611 16.51 -2.84 12.97
N MET A 612 15.45 -3.59 13.24
CA MET A 612 14.08 -3.10 13.15
C MET A 612 13.63 -2.43 14.45
N PRO A 613 13.10 -1.21 14.41
CA PRO A 613 12.54 -0.52 15.58
C PRO A 613 11.36 -1.26 16.24
N MET A 614 11.12 -0.97 17.50
CA MET A 614 9.99 -1.51 18.25
C MET A 614 8.65 -0.99 17.75
N SER A 615 7.60 -1.75 18.01
CA SER A 615 6.21 -1.36 17.70
C SER A 615 5.82 -0.09 18.41
N GLY A 616 5.17 0.81 17.70
CA GLY A 616 4.76 2.12 18.22
C GLY A 616 5.86 3.17 18.23
N THR A 617 7.09 2.84 17.79
CA THR A 617 8.11 3.87 17.55
C THR A 617 7.67 4.78 16.43
N TYR A 618 7.69 6.09 16.66
CA TYR A 618 7.51 7.07 15.60
C TYR A 618 8.63 8.10 15.60
N ILE A 619 8.97 8.58 14.42
CA ILE A 619 10.14 9.41 14.17
C ILE A 619 9.69 10.64 13.41
N HIS A 620 10.02 11.81 13.97
CA HIS A 620 9.85 13.08 13.26
C HIS A 620 11.01 13.28 12.29
N LEU A 621 10.73 13.15 10.99
CA LEU A 621 11.77 13.30 9.96
C LEU A 621 12.08 14.75 9.70
N ARG A 622 11.06 15.55 9.36
CA ARG A 622 11.15 16.97 9.02
C ARG A 622 9.76 17.58 8.86
N GLY A 623 9.62 18.87 9.15
CA GLY A 623 8.34 19.60 8.96
C GLY A 623 7.16 18.84 9.54
N THR A 624 6.29 18.34 8.66
CA THR A 624 5.08 17.57 9.02
C THR A 624 5.20 16.08 8.70
N GLU A 625 6.39 15.58 8.35
CA GLU A 625 6.62 14.18 7.95
C GLU A 625 7.11 13.32 9.11
N TYR A 626 6.45 12.16 9.29
CA TYR A 626 6.75 11.19 10.34
C TYR A 626 6.87 9.78 9.76
N LEU A 627 7.69 8.93 10.41
CA LEU A 627 7.66 7.47 10.22
C LEU A 627 7.02 6.83 11.45
N LEU A 628 6.11 5.91 11.25
CA LEU A 628 5.48 5.13 12.32
C LEU A 628 5.74 3.64 12.10
N TYR A 629 6.36 2.97 13.07
CA TYR A 629 6.60 1.53 13.06
C TYR A 629 5.43 0.80 13.71
N ASN A 630 4.61 0.17 12.89
CA ASN A 630 3.49 -0.65 13.31
C ASN A 630 3.80 -2.13 12.99
N ASN A 631 4.45 -2.81 13.92
CA ASN A 631 4.84 -4.21 13.85
C ASN A 631 4.48 -4.94 15.16
N GLU A 632 4.83 -6.22 15.30
CA GLU A 632 4.51 -7.02 16.48
C GLU A 632 5.65 -7.09 17.51
N ARG A 633 6.68 -6.25 17.40
CA ARG A 633 7.78 -6.21 18.36
C ARG A 633 7.45 -5.34 19.56
N TYR A 634 7.00 -5.96 20.64
CA TYR A 634 6.66 -5.28 21.90
C TYR A 634 7.76 -5.36 22.96
N THR A 635 8.77 -6.19 22.74
CA THR A 635 9.93 -6.34 23.63
C THR A 635 11.23 -6.27 22.85
N PRO A 636 12.33 -5.79 23.44
CA PRO A 636 13.63 -5.78 22.79
C PRO A 636 14.00 -7.18 22.25
N ASN A 637 14.47 -7.23 21.00
CA ASN A 637 14.81 -8.44 20.29
C ASN A 637 13.70 -9.51 20.20
N GLY A 638 12.46 -9.14 20.48
CA GLY A 638 11.30 -9.98 20.31
C GLY A 638 11.02 -10.33 18.84
N LYS A 639 10.25 -11.37 18.61
CA LYS A 639 9.76 -11.71 17.26
C LYS A 639 8.90 -10.58 16.71
N ALA A 640 9.02 -10.33 15.42
CA ALA A 640 8.20 -9.34 14.73
C ALA A 640 7.94 -9.72 13.29
N ASP A 641 6.79 -9.30 12.77
CA ASP A 641 6.58 -9.23 11.33
C ASP A 641 7.47 -8.12 10.75
N LYS A 642 8.13 -8.42 9.62
CA LYS A 642 9.08 -7.51 8.99
C LYS A 642 8.36 -6.48 8.11
N LEU A 643 7.43 -5.74 8.69
CA LEU A 643 6.68 -4.69 8.03
C LEU A 643 7.51 -3.40 7.93
N TYR A 644 7.40 -2.73 6.79
CA TYR A 644 7.94 -1.37 6.63
C TYR A 644 7.13 -0.37 7.44
N PRO A 645 7.73 0.75 7.86
CA PRO A 645 7.00 1.80 8.55
C PRO A 645 5.94 2.45 7.67
N ILE A 646 5.01 3.11 8.31
CA ILE A 646 4.05 4.00 7.67
C ILE A 646 4.67 5.40 7.63
N LYS A 647 4.58 6.04 6.47
CA LYS A 647 4.93 7.46 6.30
C LYS A 647 3.67 8.28 6.50
N LEU A 648 3.73 9.18 7.45
CA LEU A 648 2.64 10.11 7.76
C LEU A 648 3.06 11.53 7.40
N THR A 649 2.14 12.28 6.80
CA THR A 649 2.25 13.74 6.69
C THR A 649 1.01 14.33 7.33
N ILE A 650 1.18 15.06 8.43
CA ILE A 650 0.08 15.64 9.19
C ILE A 650 0.03 17.13 8.90
N SER A 651 -1.10 17.63 8.47
CA SER A 651 -1.29 19.05 8.14
C SER A 651 -2.60 19.57 8.71
N ASN A 652 -2.64 20.86 9.02
CA ASN A 652 -3.87 21.56 9.32
C ASN A 652 -4.63 21.77 7.99
N GLY A 653 -5.89 21.35 7.94
CA GLY A 653 -6.76 21.51 6.78
C GLY A 653 -7.24 22.94 6.58
N SER A 654 -7.20 23.80 7.61
CA SER A 654 -7.58 25.20 7.49
C SER A 654 -6.50 26.00 6.74
N ASN A 655 -6.94 26.84 5.81
CA ASN A 655 -6.11 27.60 4.86
C ASN A 655 -5.21 28.69 5.47
N ASN A 656 -5.06 28.76 6.77
CA ASN A 656 -4.35 29.85 7.44
C ASN A 656 -2.81 29.79 7.37
N GLY A 657 -2.25 28.93 6.50
CA GLY A 657 -0.82 28.95 6.11
C GLY A 657 0.21 28.67 7.22
N ILE A 658 -0.20 28.52 8.47
CA ILE A 658 0.67 28.29 9.61
C ILE A 658 0.56 26.82 9.98
N ASN A 659 1.53 26.01 9.52
CA ASN A 659 1.66 24.59 9.87
C ASN A 659 2.22 24.36 11.28
N ASN A 660 2.01 25.25 12.23
CA ASN A 660 2.38 25.03 13.61
C ASN A 660 1.31 24.15 14.27
N LEU A 661 1.50 22.84 14.12
CA LEU A 661 0.70 21.85 14.84
C LEU A 661 1.22 21.73 16.26
N ASP A 662 0.32 21.74 17.23
CA ASP A 662 0.65 21.42 18.63
C ASP A 662 1.21 19.98 18.67
N TYR A 663 2.34 19.81 19.34
CA TYR A 663 2.99 18.52 19.53
C TYR A 663 2.06 17.48 20.16
N GLN A 664 1.22 17.88 21.12
CA GLN A 664 0.27 16.99 21.77
C GLN A 664 -0.80 16.48 20.78
N VAL A 665 -1.31 17.36 19.94
CA VAL A 665 -2.27 16.99 18.89
C VAL A 665 -1.64 16.00 17.89
N VAL A 666 -0.41 16.24 17.48
CA VAL A 666 0.33 15.33 16.59
C VAL A 666 0.50 13.96 17.23
N ARG A 667 0.89 13.91 18.50
CA ARG A 667 1.05 12.66 19.26
C ARG A 667 -0.27 11.88 19.33
N GLU A 668 -1.38 12.55 19.63
CA GLU A 668 -2.72 11.95 19.66
C GLU A 668 -3.12 11.37 18.30
N ILE A 669 -2.92 12.12 17.21
CA ILE A 669 -3.23 11.67 15.84
C ILE A 669 -2.36 10.46 15.46
N ILE A 670 -1.05 10.47 15.73
CA ILE A 670 -0.17 9.34 15.44
C ILE A 670 -0.58 8.11 16.25
N THR A 671 -0.91 8.28 17.53
CA THR A 671 -1.41 7.21 18.38
C THR A 671 -2.70 6.61 17.83
N GLN A 672 -3.61 7.45 17.37
CA GLN A 672 -4.87 7.04 16.74
C GLN A 672 -4.61 6.24 15.44
N VAL A 673 -3.74 6.74 14.55
CA VAL A 673 -3.34 5.99 13.34
C VAL A 673 -2.76 4.63 13.70
N TYR A 674 -1.88 4.56 14.70
CA TYR A 674 -1.30 3.31 15.19
C TYR A 674 -2.39 2.34 15.66
N GLN A 675 -3.35 2.79 16.44
CA GLN A 675 -4.46 1.97 16.94
C GLN A 675 -5.35 1.48 15.80
N PHE A 676 -5.67 2.34 14.81
CA PHE A 676 -6.47 1.94 13.64
C PHE A 676 -5.77 0.92 12.74
N CYS A 677 -4.44 0.86 12.70
CA CYS A 677 -3.72 -0.20 12.01
C CYS A 677 -3.95 -1.58 12.64
N ARG A 678 -4.37 -1.63 13.89
CA ARG A 678 -4.54 -2.85 14.68
C ARG A 678 -5.96 -3.41 14.67
N LEU A 679 -6.94 -2.67 14.10
CA LEU A 679 -8.35 -3.03 14.05
C LEU A 679 -8.76 -3.83 12.78
N TYR A 680 -7.82 -4.43 12.10
CA TYR A 680 -8.09 -5.13 10.84
C TYR A 680 -8.60 -6.56 11.07
N TRP A 681 -9.92 -6.74 11.09
CA TRP A 681 -10.57 -8.02 11.39
C TRP A 681 -10.58 -9.05 10.26
N LYS A 682 -10.00 -8.72 9.09
CA LYS A 682 -9.76 -9.71 8.03
C LYS A 682 -8.57 -10.64 8.33
N SER A 683 -7.73 -10.26 9.26
CA SER A 683 -6.56 -11.03 9.68
C SER A 683 -6.22 -10.76 11.13
N VAL A 684 -5.86 -11.81 11.86
CA VAL A 684 -5.26 -11.70 13.21
C VAL A 684 -3.81 -11.22 13.18
N LYS A 685 -3.21 -11.08 12.00
CA LYS A 685 -1.90 -10.46 11.82
C LYS A 685 -2.04 -8.95 11.69
N MET A 686 -1.07 -8.25 12.26
CA MET A 686 -0.94 -6.81 12.13
C MET A 686 -0.92 -6.37 10.67
N GLN A 687 -1.55 -5.23 10.38
CA GLN A 687 -1.46 -4.54 9.11
C GLN A 687 -0.65 -3.25 9.27
N ASN A 688 0.06 -2.87 8.22
CA ASN A 688 0.80 -1.60 8.22
C ASN A 688 0.03 -0.46 7.54
N VAL A 689 -1.30 -0.57 7.48
CA VAL A 689 -2.20 0.48 6.99
C VAL A 689 -3.40 0.54 7.91
N PRO A 690 -3.83 1.72 8.37
CA PRO A 690 -5.01 1.83 9.22
C PRO A 690 -6.28 1.41 8.47
N ILE A 691 -7.25 0.86 9.18
CA ILE A 691 -8.55 0.43 8.59
C ILE A 691 -9.28 1.56 7.88
N THR A 692 -9.06 2.80 8.30
CA THR A 692 -9.56 4.03 7.66
C THR A 692 -9.08 4.20 6.21
N ILE A 693 -8.00 3.55 5.82
CA ILE A 693 -7.50 3.47 4.44
C ILE A 693 -7.76 2.08 3.85
N ALA A 694 -7.49 1.02 4.61
CA ALA A 694 -7.56 -0.35 4.11
C ALA A 694 -8.99 -0.77 3.70
N TYR A 695 -10.01 -0.39 4.48
CA TYR A 695 -11.38 -0.75 4.15
C TYR A 695 -11.92 0.01 2.93
N PRO A 696 -11.76 1.34 2.82
CA PRO A 696 -12.07 2.05 1.59
C PRO A 696 -11.35 1.52 0.35
N GLU A 697 -10.07 1.15 0.45
CA GLU A 697 -9.34 0.52 -0.66
C GLU A 697 -9.95 -0.83 -1.09
N LEU A 698 -10.39 -1.64 -0.13
CA LEU A 698 -11.10 -2.88 -0.44
C LEU A 698 -12.41 -2.60 -1.19
N VAL A 699 -13.22 -1.67 -0.72
CA VAL A 699 -14.46 -1.27 -1.41
C VAL A 699 -14.14 -0.77 -2.83
N ALA A 700 -13.19 0.15 -2.97
CA ALA A 700 -12.75 0.66 -4.26
C ALA A 700 -12.19 -0.42 -5.21
N LYS A 701 -11.67 -1.53 -4.67
CA LYS A 701 -11.22 -2.68 -5.46
C LYS A 701 -12.39 -3.53 -5.98
N TYR A 702 -13.49 -3.63 -5.24
CA TYR A 702 -14.60 -4.53 -5.57
C TYR A 702 -15.65 -3.88 -6.48
N VAL A 703 -16.02 -2.63 -6.17
CA VAL A 703 -17.14 -1.95 -6.84
C VAL A 703 -17.04 -1.85 -8.36
N PRO A 704 -15.85 -1.62 -8.96
CA PRO A 704 -15.72 -1.60 -10.43
C PRO A 704 -16.10 -2.91 -11.16
N HIS A 705 -16.23 -4.01 -10.43
CA HIS A 705 -16.62 -5.30 -10.96
C HIS A 705 -18.12 -5.62 -10.78
N PHE A 706 -18.87 -4.73 -10.10
CA PHE A 706 -20.31 -4.88 -9.94
C PHE A 706 -21.04 -4.41 -11.20
N SER A 707 -22.25 -4.94 -11.40
CA SER A 707 -23.01 -4.80 -12.65
C SER A 707 -23.24 -3.33 -13.06
N TYR A 708 -23.39 -2.42 -12.10
CA TYR A 708 -23.64 -0.99 -12.32
C TYR A 708 -22.48 -0.11 -11.83
N GLU A 709 -21.35 -0.72 -11.47
CA GLU A 709 -20.23 -0.01 -10.81
C GLU A 709 -20.67 0.76 -9.54
N GLU A 710 -21.73 0.28 -8.88
CA GLU A 710 -22.31 0.88 -7.68
C GLU A 710 -22.38 -0.11 -6.53
N LEU A 711 -22.21 0.40 -5.32
CA LEU A 711 -22.33 -0.40 -4.11
C LEU A 711 -23.83 -0.55 -3.73
N PRO A 712 -24.36 -1.78 -3.61
CA PRO A 712 -25.70 -1.99 -3.09
C PRO A 712 -25.89 -1.36 -1.71
N GLU A 713 -27.11 -0.87 -1.39
CA GLU A 713 -27.39 -0.16 -0.14
C GLU A 713 -27.00 -0.98 1.10
N PHE A 714 -27.28 -2.27 1.09
CA PHE A 714 -26.87 -3.20 2.16
C PHE A 714 -25.34 -3.15 2.40
N GLY A 715 -24.56 -3.07 1.33
CA GLY A 715 -23.09 -2.99 1.39
C GLY A 715 -22.57 -1.70 2.03
N ARG A 716 -23.35 -0.64 2.03
CA ARG A 716 -22.95 0.64 2.64
C ARG A 716 -22.93 0.59 4.17
N LYS A 717 -23.66 -0.33 4.78
CA LYS A 717 -23.82 -0.46 6.23
C LYS A 717 -23.14 -1.70 6.83
N ASN A 718 -22.40 -2.45 6.02
CA ASN A 718 -21.84 -3.74 6.42
C ASN A 718 -20.38 -3.90 6.00
N LEU A 719 -19.62 -4.64 6.80
CA LEU A 719 -18.21 -4.98 6.50
C LEU A 719 -18.10 -6.23 5.58
N TRP A 720 -18.93 -6.30 4.55
CA TRP A 720 -19.02 -7.44 3.62
C TRP A 720 -17.71 -7.79 2.89
N MET A 721 -16.77 -6.85 2.79
CA MET A 721 -15.50 -7.01 2.09
C MET A 721 -14.41 -7.71 2.95
N LEU A 722 -14.65 -7.96 4.23
CA LEU A 722 -13.75 -8.69 5.12
C LEU A 722 -13.50 -10.13 4.67
#